data_b373e17c0e740632803c6dd7c375e730
#
_entry.id   b373e17c0e740632803c6dd7c375e730
#
_cell.length_a   1.000
_cell.length_b   1.000
_cell.length_c   1.000
_cell.angle_alpha   90.00
_cell.angle_beta   90.00
_cell.angle_gamma   90.00
#
_symmetry.space_group_name_H-M   'P 1'
#
loop_
_entity.id
_entity.type
_entity.pdbx_description
1 polymer ?
#
loop_
_entity_poly.entity_id
_entity_poly.type
_entity_poly.pdbx_seq_one_letter_code
_entity_poly.pdbx_strand_id
1 'polypeptide(L)'
;MTNLSDYPSNTFVRTFDIEAISIPIVYNKYGDHDPNGMLYVLKKDSERIQQKAKENFAMNPPQPYKEIQPLVIRANAGDEIRINFYNKLDINASMHVQGLQYDVLTSDGANVGNNPDTTTNNFIQYVWYAEKEGVYLFSDLGDARGNENGTNVHGLFGAIIVEKPQSEWFDPVTGKEIESGLFADIYNPASPAFREYAVFFHDELEIKNKDGEQPIDPHTGLPNGTTGISYRSEPMRNRPPLNEIHHVVTDEDISMSSWTYGDPAPPILRAYVGDPAKIRLIHGGIKETHVFHLHNHQWRLDPDDPKSTIIDSISISPQECYTLDILYGAGSLTRTIGDAIFHCHLYPHFHEGMWTLWRIFDKLEDGTGKYPDCTPIEQLMPLKDRPCPPEKDLLHPGYPNFINGEFGERPLQSPLGILNENCNNKIFPTPLEAANFVRNFTPGALYSQTCPCRCPQNLKVFELAVVQAKIIYNRYGWHDPQGRFFVLKEDIERHGTLENYLDKVNSGKIRPEPLVIRANAGDCIEIRLTNLLPEFIEESPFQLKTLTDIIGFHIHLVKFDTIVSDGAANGWSNIAGARKYETLIERFFANEELNTVFFHDHLFANSHQQHGMFGALLIEPAGSVFLNPKNGRPLKSGANAVIRKANGESYREFAMFVHDFALLFDKDGEPLNPPEHQGSDDDPGVMGISYRCEPMRERLKKKNDPAHIFSSCKYGDPATPILETYPGDPMVIRLLDGAHEEQHAFNINGMSWRKEITDLVSPIVAEQTIGISEAFNIRIDEYYCEGDYLYYFGGIDDVWLVYGESYELIAAVRNIFFRFVIRTSRCRFRFVLRREQKYANLKLLQFKQILHITVTAIMIPRACFSFLWSMQRMSGAEEKIRYL
;
A
#
# COMPACT_ATOMS: atom_id res chain seq x y z
N MET A 1 -8.02 17.83 -37.49
CA MET A 1 -7.19 16.81 -38.18
C MET A 1 -5.83 17.43 -38.38
N THR A 2 -4.90 17.23 -37.46
CA THR A 2 -3.47 17.51 -37.70
C THR A 2 -2.97 16.43 -38.63
N ASN A 3 -2.62 16.77 -39.83
CA ASN A 3 -1.98 15.86 -40.76
C ASN A 3 -0.62 15.45 -40.18
N LEU A 4 -0.23 14.20 -40.34
CA LEU A 4 1.13 13.70 -40.02
C LEU A 4 2.23 14.52 -40.70
N SER A 5 1.89 15.42 -41.64
CA SER A 5 2.78 16.40 -42.27
C SER A 5 3.20 17.57 -41.36
N ASP A 6 2.64 17.69 -40.16
CA ASP A 6 2.83 18.82 -39.25
C ASP A 6 3.84 18.55 -38.14
N TYR A 7 4.49 17.38 -38.16
CA TYR A 7 5.62 17.11 -37.24
C TYR A 7 6.82 18.02 -37.58
N PRO A 8 7.58 18.44 -36.55
CA PRO A 8 8.74 19.30 -36.76
C PRO A 8 9.70 18.71 -37.79
N SER A 9 10.20 19.51 -38.71
CA SER A 9 11.07 19.09 -39.81
C SER A 9 12.41 18.44 -39.41
N ASN A 10 12.70 18.36 -38.11
CA ASN A 10 13.91 17.77 -37.52
C ASN A 10 13.60 16.58 -36.59
N THR A 11 12.48 15.89 -36.76
CA THR A 11 12.12 14.70 -35.96
C THR A 11 13.12 13.57 -36.25
N PHE A 12 13.72 13.02 -35.20
CA PHE A 12 14.56 11.82 -35.30
C PHE A 12 13.67 10.59 -35.48
N VAL A 13 14.01 9.70 -36.39
CA VAL A 13 13.24 8.48 -36.68
C VAL A 13 13.94 7.28 -36.07
N ARG A 14 13.26 6.59 -35.15
CA ARG A 14 13.67 5.29 -34.63
C ARG A 14 12.88 4.19 -35.30
N THR A 15 13.55 3.17 -35.78
CA THR A 15 12.88 2.03 -36.43
C THR A 15 13.19 0.75 -35.67
N PHE A 16 12.14 0.00 -35.33
CA PHE A 16 12.24 -1.29 -34.65
C PHE A 16 11.59 -2.37 -35.53
N ASP A 17 12.33 -3.46 -35.76
CA ASP A 17 11.79 -4.69 -36.33
C ASP A 17 11.37 -5.60 -35.18
N ILE A 18 10.06 -5.86 -35.04
CA ILE A 18 9.47 -6.62 -33.90
C ILE A 18 8.74 -7.83 -34.46
N GLU A 19 8.92 -8.98 -33.83
CA GLU A 19 8.17 -10.21 -34.09
C GLU A 19 7.29 -10.55 -32.88
N ALA A 20 6.04 -10.99 -33.14
CA ALA A 20 5.22 -11.70 -32.17
C ALA A 20 5.48 -13.20 -32.36
N ILE A 21 5.89 -13.88 -31.29
CA ILE A 21 6.25 -15.31 -31.33
C ILE A 21 5.53 -16.09 -30.21
N SER A 22 5.30 -17.37 -30.41
CA SER A 22 4.79 -18.28 -29.38
C SER A 22 5.92 -19.17 -28.87
N ILE A 23 6.11 -19.16 -27.56
CA ILE A 23 7.10 -19.99 -26.84
C ILE A 23 6.56 -20.31 -25.44
N PRO A 24 6.95 -21.44 -24.83
CA PRO A 24 6.66 -21.62 -23.41
C PRO A 24 7.40 -20.57 -22.58
N ILE A 25 6.66 -19.95 -21.64
CA ILE A 25 7.22 -19.01 -20.66
C ILE A 25 7.36 -19.76 -19.34
N VAL A 26 8.58 -19.91 -18.84
CA VAL A 26 8.84 -20.53 -17.53
C VAL A 26 9.01 -19.42 -16.49
N TYR A 27 8.16 -19.46 -15.46
CA TYR A 27 8.03 -18.38 -14.47
C TYR A 27 9.03 -18.48 -13.32
N ASN A 28 9.43 -19.71 -12.93
CA ASN A 28 10.33 -19.93 -11.79
C ASN A 28 11.17 -21.20 -11.93
N LYS A 29 12.10 -21.38 -10.99
CA LYS A 29 13.01 -22.54 -10.92
C LYS A 29 12.32 -23.86 -10.56
N TYR A 30 11.08 -23.81 -10.10
CA TYR A 30 10.29 -24.99 -9.75
C TYR A 30 9.57 -25.60 -10.94
N GLY A 31 9.58 -24.88 -12.07
CA GLY A 31 9.05 -25.35 -13.35
C GLY A 31 7.62 -24.95 -13.64
N ASP A 32 7.10 -23.99 -12.90
CA ASP A 32 5.82 -23.35 -13.22
C ASP A 32 5.96 -22.64 -14.58
N HIS A 33 5.04 -22.88 -15.50
CA HIS A 33 5.15 -22.37 -16.86
C HIS A 33 3.81 -22.20 -17.57
N ASP A 34 3.75 -21.26 -18.51
CA ASP A 34 2.71 -21.18 -19.52
C ASP A 34 3.21 -21.90 -20.79
N PRO A 35 2.57 -23.02 -21.21
CA PRO A 35 2.97 -23.72 -22.41
C PRO A 35 2.64 -22.96 -23.71
N ASN A 36 1.73 -21.99 -23.66
CA ASN A 36 1.20 -21.24 -24.78
C ASN A 36 1.69 -19.78 -24.78
N GLY A 37 2.72 -19.45 -24.01
CA GLY A 37 3.23 -18.10 -23.86
C GLY A 37 3.46 -17.39 -25.19
N MET A 38 3.16 -16.12 -25.24
CA MET A 38 3.29 -15.25 -26.40
C MET A 38 4.05 -13.99 -26.00
N LEU A 39 4.97 -13.54 -26.85
CA LEU A 39 5.69 -12.30 -26.55
C LEU A 39 6.11 -11.55 -27.81
N TYR A 40 6.27 -10.25 -27.66
CA TYR A 40 6.98 -9.43 -28.64
C TYR A 40 8.47 -9.53 -28.40
N VAL A 41 9.26 -9.67 -29.48
CA VAL A 41 10.72 -9.68 -29.42
C VAL A 41 11.30 -8.82 -30.54
N LEU A 42 12.50 -8.26 -30.34
CA LEU A 42 13.26 -7.70 -31.45
C LEU A 42 13.61 -8.82 -32.43
N LYS A 43 13.32 -8.61 -33.70
CA LYS A 43 13.55 -9.61 -34.77
C LYS A 43 14.97 -10.15 -34.77
N LYS A 44 15.98 -9.32 -34.47
CA LYS A 44 17.40 -9.74 -34.41
C LYS A 44 17.67 -10.77 -33.32
N ASP A 45 16.82 -10.86 -32.26
CA ASP A 45 16.98 -11.74 -31.12
C ASP A 45 16.02 -12.95 -31.15
N SER A 46 15.05 -12.94 -32.06
CA SER A 46 13.94 -13.90 -32.12
C SER A 46 14.41 -15.36 -32.18
N GLU A 47 15.29 -15.71 -33.12
CA GLU A 47 15.78 -17.08 -33.27
C GLU A 47 16.52 -17.57 -32.03
N ARG A 48 17.36 -16.73 -31.43
CA ARG A 48 18.11 -17.05 -30.21
C ARG A 48 17.18 -17.25 -29.01
N ILE A 49 16.17 -16.39 -28.85
CA ILE A 49 15.20 -16.50 -27.78
C ILE A 49 14.37 -17.79 -27.92
N GLN A 50 13.86 -18.09 -29.10
CA GLN A 50 13.12 -19.33 -29.38
C GLN A 50 13.96 -20.58 -29.10
N GLN A 51 15.25 -20.59 -29.52
CA GLN A 51 16.16 -21.69 -29.26
C GLN A 51 16.36 -21.89 -27.75
N LYS A 52 16.62 -20.80 -27.01
CA LYS A 52 16.85 -20.84 -25.56
C LYS A 52 15.58 -21.21 -24.78
N ALA A 53 14.42 -20.71 -25.18
CA ALA A 53 13.15 -21.13 -24.60
C ALA A 53 12.98 -22.65 -24.68
N LYS A 54 13.21 -23.22 -25.86
CA LYS A 54 13.11 -24.67 -26.10
C LYS A 54 14.12 -25.48 -25.28
N GLU A 55 15.37 -25.02 -25.21
CA GLU A 55 16.43 -25.68 -24.43
C GLU A 55 16.10 -25.70 -22.95
N ASN A 56 15.68 -24.55 -22.39
CA ASN A 56 15.38 -24.39 -20.97
C ASN A 56 14.10 -25.11 -20.57
N PHE A 57 13.08 -25.10 -21.43
CA PHE A 57 11.83 -25.83 -21.21
C PHE A 57 12.03 -27.34 -21.18
N ALA A 58 13.00 -27.85 -21.91
CA ALA A 58 13.35 -29.30 -21.94
C ALA A 58 14.13 -29.76 -20.70
N MET A 59 14.51 -28.85 -19.78
CA MET A 59 15.12 -29.22 -18.50
C MET A 59 14.09 -29.85 -17.57
N ASN A 60 14.53 -30.53 -16.52
CA ASN A 60 13.62 -31.09 -15.51
C ASN A 60 14.08 -30.69 -14.10
N PRO A 61 13.33 -29.81 -13.41
CA PRO A 61 12.16 -29.07 -13.91
C PRO A 61 12.54 -28.05 -15.00
N PRO A 62 11.58 -27.61 -15.82
CA PRO A 62 11.78 -26.48 -16.74
C PRO A 62 12.41 -25.26 -16.03
N GLN A 63 13.29 -24.55 -16.71
CA GLN A 63 14.03 -23.43 -16.13
C GLN A 63 13.76 -22.12 -16.87
N PRO A 64 13.63 -20.99 -16.14
CA PRO A 64 13.48 -19.68 -16.80
C PRO A 64 14.73 -19.29 -17.56
N TYR A 65 14.56 -18.55 -18.64
CA TYR A 65 15.65 -17.90 -19.36
C TYR A 65 15.54 -16.39 -19.22
N LYS A 66 16.60 -15.73 -18.74
CA LYS A 66 16.55 -14.32 -18.31
C LYS A 66 16.07 -13.33 -19.37
N GLU A 67 16.28 -13.63 -20.65
CA GLU A 67 15.90 -12.74 -21.75
C GLU A 67 14.45 -12.98 -22.24
N ILE A 68 13.73 -13.96 -21.71
CA ILE A 68 12.28 -14.06 -21.88
C ILE A 68 11.64 -13.12 -20.86
N GLN A 69 11.28 -11.95 -21.34
CA GLN A 69 10.77 -10.81 -20.55
C GLN A 69 9.88 -9.94 -21.44
N PRO A 70 8.97 -9.12 -20.90
CA PRO A 70 8.23 -8.15 -21.69
C PRO A 70 9.15 -7.23 -22.48
N LEU A 71 8.82 -6.97 -23.75
CA LEU A 71 9.60 -6.09 -24.58
C LEU A 71 9.50 -4.64 -24.11
N VAL A 72 10.63 -4.04 -23.78
CA VAL A 72 10.72 -2.60 -23.55
C VAL A 72 11.56 -1.97 -24.64
N ILE A 73 11.01 -1.04 -25.40
CA ILE A 73 11.74 -0.24 -26.39
C ILE A 73 11.86 1.21 -25.92
N ARG A 74 12.88 1.91 -26.42
CA ARG A 74 13.27 3.20 -25.87
C ARG A 74 13.30 4.29 -26.93
N ALA A 75 12.78 5.48 -26.56
CA ALA A 75 12.76 6.65 -27.44
C ALA A 75 13.01 7.93 -26.64
N ASN A 76 13.25 9.02 -27.33
CA ASN A 76 13.29 10.36 -26.76
C ASN A 76 12.03 11.14 -27.13
N ALA A 77 11.64 12.06 -26.28
CA ALA A 77 10.56 13.01 -26.61
C ALA A 77 10.92 13.77 -27.90
N GLY A 78 9.98 13.78 -28.84
CA GLY A 78 10.17 14.32 -30.17
C GLY A 78 10.55 13.30 -31.27
N ASP A 79 10.75 12.04 -30.90
CA ASP A 79 11.09 10.99 -31.88
C ASP A 79 9.82 10.47 -32.59
N GLU A 80 9.95 10.17 -33.88
CA GLU A 80 9.03 9.33 -34.64
C GLU A 80 9.46 7.86 -34.49
N ILE A 81 8.53 7.01 -34.05
CA ILE A 81 8.76 5.59 -33.82
C ILE A 81 8.10 4.80 -34.93
N ARG A 82 8.90 4.07 -35.72
CA ARG A 82 8.44 3.16 -36.77
C ARG A 82 8.58 1.73 -36.31
N ILE A 83 7.49 1.01 -36.23
CA ILE A 83 7.43 -0.40 -35.89
C ILE A 83 7.18 -1.21 -37.15
N ASN A 84 8.16 -1.98 -37.59
CA ASN A 84 7.96 -3.02 -38.59
C ASN A 84 7.52 -4.29 -37.83
N PHE A 85 6.24 -4.55 -37.77
CA PHE A 85 5.67 -5.67 -37.03
C PHE A 85 5.49 -6.90 -37.91
N TYR A 86 6.08 -8.02 -37.48
CA TYR A 86 6.01 -9.32 -38.15
C TYR A 86 5.27 -10.30 -37.22
N ASN A 87 4.07 -10.66 -37.58
CA ASN A 87 3.33 -11.66 -36.84
C ASN A 87 3.79 -13.09 -37.23
N LYS A 88 4.23 -13.89 -36.25
CA LYS A 88 4.59 -15.30 -36.40
C LYS A 88 3.62 -16.23 -35.69
N LEU A 89 2.56 -15.69 -35.11
CA LEU A 89 1.48 -16.48 -34.52
C LEU A 89 0.55 -17.02 -35.59
N ASP A 90 -0.18 -18.07 -35.26
CA ASP A 90 -1.18 -18.68 -36.17
C ASP A 90 -2.53 -17.90 -36.21
N ILE A 91 -2.61 -16.78 -35.52
CA ILE A 91 -3.77 -15.89 -35.41
C ILE A 91 -3.40 -14.47 -35.85
N ASN A 92 -4.41 -13.63 -36.13
CA ASN A 92 -4.16 -12.22 -36.32
C ASN A 92 -3.69 -11.58 -35.01
N ALA A 93 -2.69 -10.73 -35.10
CA ALA A 93 -2.17 -9.95 -34.00
C ALA A 93 -1.82 -8.53 -34.41
N SER A 94 -1.56 -7.69 -33.45
CA SER A 94 -1.27 -6.28 -33.65
C SER A 94 -0.28 -5.75 -32.60
N MET A 95 0.01 -4.47 -32.68
CA MET A 95 0.57 -3.67 -31.59
C MET A 95 -0.25 -2.38 -31.47
N HIS A 96 -1.03 -2.28 -30.40
CA HIS A 96 -1.70 -1.06 -30.02
C HIS A 96 -0.90 -0.38 -28.91
N VAL A 97 -0.62 0.93 -29.04
CA VAL A 97 0.08 1.71 -28.02
C VAL A 97 -0.85 2.73 -27.37
N GLN A 98 -0.83 2.82 -26.08
CA GLN A 98 -1.61 3.80 -25.33
C GLN A 98 -0.82 5.08 -25.13
N GLY A 99 -1.49 6.25 -25.28
CA GLY A 99 -0.96 7.56 -24.90
C GLY A 99 -0.02 8.23 -25.90
N LEU A 100 0.52 7.52 -26.89
CA LEU A 100 1.28 8.13 -27.99
C LEU A 100 0.34 8.67 -29.07
N GLN A 101 0.82 9.60 -29.88
CA GLN A 101 0.08 10.09 -31.03
C GLN A 101 0.30 9.22 -32.26
N TYR A 102 -0.77 8.91 -33.00
CA TYR A 102 -0.73 8.15 -34.25
C TYR A 102 -1.93 8.43 -35.13
N ASP A 103 -1.88 8.00 -36.39
CA ASP A 103 -3.02 7.99 -37.29
C ASP A 103 -3.86 6.71 -37.08
N VAL A 104 -5.08 6.86 -36.58
CA VAL A 104 -6.02 5.76 -36.30
C VAL A 104 -6.40 4.94 -37.54
N LEU A 105 -6.19 5.45 -38.74
CA LEU A 105 -6.47 4.72 -39.98
C LEU A 105 -5.36 3.77 -40.39
N THR A 106 -4.13 3.91 -39.79
CA THR A 106 -2.97 3.15 -40.23
C THR A 106 -2.19 2.54 -39.10
N SER A 107 -2.30 3.05 -37.86
CA SER A 107 -1.37 2.72 -36.78
C SER A 107 -2.06 2.46 -35.43
N ASP A 108 -3.37 2.20 -35.43
CA ASP A 108 -4.15 1.97 -34.21
C ASP A 108 -3.86 0.59 -33.57
N GLY A 109 -3.67 -0.44 -34.38
CA GLY A 109 -3.54 -1.81 -33.89
C GLY A 109 -4.86 -2.47 -33.50
N ALA A 110 -5.99 -1.80 -33.69
CA ALA A 110 -7.33 -2.33 -33.48
C ALA A 110 -8.20 -2.13 -34.73
N ASN A 111 -9.13 -3.03 -34.98
CA ASN A 111 -10.07 -2.94 -36.07
C ASN A 111 -11.36 -2.25 -35.60
N VAL A 112 -11.42 -0.93 -35.76
CA VAL A 112 -12.47 -0.09 -35.18
C VAL A 112 -13.43 0.47 -36.23
N GLY A 113 -14.71 0.20 -36.07
CA GLY A 113 -15.78 0.78 -36.90
C GLY A 113 -15.61 0.50 -38.39
N ASN A 114 -15.44 1.57 -39.17
CA ASN A 114 -15.20 1.49 -40.62
C ASN A 114 -13.75 1.87 -41.00
N ASN A 115 -12.85 1.90 -40.04
CA ASN A 115 -11.43 2.12 -40.34
C ASN A 115 -10.86 0.93 -41.11
N PRO A 116 -9.76 1.11 -41.84
CA PRO A 116 -9.02 0.01 -42.44
C PRO A 116 -8.50 -0.95 -41.37
N ASP A 117 -8.28 -2.21 -41.72
CA ASP A 117 -7.69 -3.19 -40.84
C ASP A 117 -6.26 -2.78 -40.46
N THR A 118 -5.96 -2.77 -39.15
CA THR A 118 -4.65 -2.48 -38.57
C THR A 118 -4.07 -3.65 -37.77
N THR A 119 -4.72 -4.83 -37.85
CA THR A 119 -4.17 -6.11 -37.39
C THR A 119 -3.59 -6.89 -38.57
N THR A 120 -2.76 -7.89 -38.31
CA THR A 120 -2.13 -8.66 -39.39
C THR A 120 -1.88 -10.13 -39.01
N ASN A 121 -1.94 -11.00 -40.00
CA ASN A 121 -1.44 -12.38 -39.88
C ASN A 121 -0.04 -12.56 -40.49
N ASN A 122 0.64 -11.45 -40.90
CA ASN A 122 1.96 -11.50 -41.49
C ASN A 122 2.81 -10.26 -41.18
N PHE A 123 2.50 -9.11 -41.80
CA PHE A 123 3.30 -7.90 -41.66
C PHE A 123 2.44 -6.64 -41.73
N ILE A 124 2.75 -5.68 -40.86
CA ILE A 124 2.25 -4.33 -40.89
C ILE A 124 3.29 -3.35 -40.33
N GLN A 125 3.25 -2.10 -40.77
CA GLN A 125 4.07 -1.04 -40.20
C GLN A 125 3.19 -0.05 -39.44
N TYR A 126 3.56 0.22 -38.17
CA TYR A 126 2.97 1.30 -37.38
C TYR A 126 3.92 2.49 -37.31
N VAL A 127 3.36 3.69 -37.21
CA VAL A 127 4.09 4.94 -37.02
C VAL A 127 3.46 5.69 -35.85
N TRP A 128 4.25 5.89 -34.81
CA TRP A 128 3.85 6.56 -33.57
C TRP A 128 4.75 7.77 -33.32
N TYR A 129 4.26 8.78 -32.63
CA TYR A 129 5.03 9.95 -32.27
C TYR A 129 5.11 10.10 -30.73
N ALA A 130 6.33 10.19 -30.20
CA ALA A 130 6.61 10.34 -28.80
C ALA A 130 6.62 11.82 -28.39
N GLU A 131 5.46 12.39 -28.07
CA GLU A 131 5.36 13.83 -27.75
C GLU A 131 6.02 14.18 -26.40
N LYS A 132 5.84 13.34 -25.38
CA LYS A 132 6.22 13.61 -23.99
C LYS A 132 6.98 12.45 -23.36
N GLU A 133 7.78 12.79 -22.33
CA GLU A 133 8.37 11.80 -21.43
C GLU A 133 7.29 10.95 -20.76
N GLY A 134 7.57 9.69 -20.52
CA GLY A 134 6.67 8.79 -19.83
C GLY A 134 6.90 7.32 -20.17
N VAL A 135 6.04 6.49 -19.64
CA VAL A 135 5.94 5.08 -19.94
C VAL A 135 4.59 4.80 -20.61
N TYR A 136 4.62 4.06 -21.69
CA TYR A 136 3.47 3.81 -22.56
C TYR A 136 3.36 2.32 -22.83
N LEU A 137 2.30 1.70 -22.35
CA LEU A 137 2.01 0.31 -22.63
C LEU A 137 1.67 0.11 -24.10
N PHE A 138 2.16 -0.97 -24.68
CA PHE A 138 1.57 -1.52 -25.91
C PHE A 138 1.18 -2.98 -25.67
N SER A 139 0.07 -3.40 -26.29
CA SER A 139 -0.49 -4.73 -26.19
C SER A 139 -1.17 -5.15 -27.49
N ASP A 140 -1.55 -6.40 -27.58
CA ASP A 140 -2.34 -6.88 -28.70
C ASP A 140 -3.82 -6.52 -28.53
N LEU A 141 -4.43 -5.95 -29.57
CA LEU A 141 -5.87 -5.79 -29.72
C LEU A 141 -6.45 -6.56 -30.92
N GLY A 142 -5.64 -7.43 -31.54
CA GLY A 142 -6.10 -8.40 -32.52
C GLY A 142 -6.92 -9.52 -31.86
N ASP A 143 -6.60 -9.89 -30.65
CA ASP A 143 -7.35 -10.83 -29.81
C ASP A 143 -7.40 -10.34 -28.35
N ALA A 144 -8.35 -9.52 -28.04
CA ALA A 144 -8.52 -8.91 -26.72
C ALA A 144 -9.44 -9.72 -25.78
N ARG A 145 -9.53 -11.06 -25.96
CA ARG A 145 -10.30 -11.90 -25.04
C ARG A 145 -9.60 -11.97 -23.68
N GLY A 146 -10.36 -11.73 -22.61
CA GLY A 146 -9.88 -11.82 -21.23
C GLY A 146 -10.07 -13.21 -20.64
N ASN A 147 -9.68 -14.26 -21.33
CA ASN A 147 -9.74 -15.65 -20.86
C ASN A 147 -8.55 -16.44 -21.41
N GLU A 148 -8.47 -17.73 -21.10
CA GLU A 148 -7.40 -18.64 -21.49
C GLU A 148 -7.07 -18.71 -23.00
N ASN A 149 -7.85 -18.03 -23.83
CA ASN A 149 -7.60 -17.96 -25.27
C ASN A 149 -7.09 -16.57 -25.72
N GLY A 150 -7.01 -15.60 -24.83
CA GLY A 150 -6.57 -14.23 -25.14
C GLY A 150 -5.07 -14.10 -25.21
N THR A 151 -4.55 -13.33 -26.16
CA THR A 151 -3.11 -13.14 -26.35
C THR A 151 -2.43 -12.43 -25.20
N ASN A 152 -3.11 -11.47 -24.56
CA ASN A 152 -2.57 -10.70 -23.44
C ASN A 152 -2.43 -11.55 -22.17
N VAL A 153 -3.32 -12.53 -21.95
CA VAL A 153 -3.19 -13.51 -20.85
C VAL A 153 -1.88 -14.29 -20.95
N HIS A 154 -1.48 -14.64 -22.19
CA HIS A 154 -0.26 -15.36 -22.49
C HIS A 154 0.99 -14.48 -22.61
N GLY A 155 0.86 -13.14 -22.37
CA GLY A 155 2.00 -12.23 -22.28
C GLY A 155 2.26 -11.33 -23.49
N LEU A 156 1.31 -11.18 -24.44
CA LEU A 156 1.55 -10.33 -25.62
C LEU A 156 1.39 -8.84 -25.30
N PHE A 157 2.27 -8.32 -24.46
CA PHE A 157 2.36 -6.92 -24.05
C PHE A 157 3.83 -6.47 -23.90
N GLY A 158 4.03 -5.18 -23.80
CA GLY A 158 5.33 -4.54 -23.60
C GLY A 158 5.18 -3.04 -23.41
N ALA A 159 6.26 -2.28 -23.39
CA ALA A 159 6.20 -0.83 -23.20
C ALA A 159 7.20 -0.06 -24.06
N ILE A 160 6.85 1.20 -24.31
CA ILE A 160 7.76 2.23 -24.80
C ILE A 160 8.08 3.15 -23.65
N ILE A 161 9.35 3.35 -23.35
CA ILE A 161 9.81 4.35 -22.39
C ILE A 161 10.40 5.52 -23.16
N VAL A 162 9.81 6.68 -22.93
CA VAL A 162 10.21 7.94 -23.57
C VAL A 162 10.92 8.82 -22.57
N GLU A 163 12.17 9.17 -22.87
CA GLU A 163 13.00 10.05 -22.04
C GLU A 163 13.17 11.45 -22.67
N LYS A 164 13.80 12.34 -21.90
CA LYS A 164 14.17 13.68 -22.38
C LYS A 164 14.96 13.60 -23.70
N PRO A 165 14.82 14.59 -24.58
CA PRO A 165 15.63 14.65 -25.79
C PRO A 165 17.12 14.53 -25.47
N GLN A 166 17.86 13.78 -26.27
CA GLN A 166 19.30 13.48 -26.10
C GLN A 166 19.63 12.54 -24.93
N SER A 167 18.67 11.78 -24.42
CA SER A 167 18.96 10.69 -23.51
C SER A 167 19.55 9.49 -24.21
N GLU A 168 20.48 8.83 -23.53
CA GLU A 168 21.14 7.59 -23.94
C GLU A 168 20.90 6.53 -22.86
N TRP A 169 20.82 5.28 -23.28
CA TRP A 169 20.50 4.14 -22.40
C TRP A 169 21.63 3.12 -22.41
N PHE A 170 22.02 2.68 -21.23
CA PHE A 170 23.10 1.72 -21.05
C PHE A 170 22.63 0.53 -20.22
N ASP A 171 23.07 -0.65 -20.61
CA ASP A 171 22.88 -1.86 -19.82
C ASP A 171 23.64 -1.75 -18.48
N PRO A 172 22.98 -1.90 -17.33
CA PRO A 172 23.59 -1.69 -16.02
C PRO A 172 24.64 -2.75 -15.65
N VAL A 173 24.68 -3.89 -16.38
CA VAL A 173 25.64 -4.96 -16.16
C VAL A 173 26.89 -4.75 -17.00
N THR A 174 26.73 -4.49 -18.29
CA THR A 174 27.85 -4.43 -19.24
C THR A 174 28.34 -3.01 -19.53
N GLY A 175 27.54 -1.98 -19.18
CA GLY A 175 27.82 -0.58 -19.51
C GLY A 175 27.72 -0.26 -21.00
N LYS A 176 27.22 -1.15 -21.83
CA LYS A 176 27.01 -0.94 -23.27
C LYS A 176 25.69 -0.25 -23.54
N GLU A 177 25.65 0.54 -24.59
CA GLU A 177 24.44 1.14 -25.09
C GLU A 177 23.40 0.07 -25.50
N ILE A 178 22.13 0.31 -25.18
CA ILE A 178 21.01 -0.59 -25.48
C ILE A 178 19.85 0.18 -26.08
N GLU A 179 19.01 -0.50 -26.84
CA GLU A 179 17.74 0.01 -27.37
C GLU A 179 16.51 -0.67 -26.75
N SER A 180 16.73 -1.73 -25.96
CA SER A 180 15.72 -2.55 -25.32
C SER A 180 16.25 -3.18 -24.04
N GLY A 181 15.37 -3.48 -23.10
CA GLY A 181 15.66 -4.17 -21.84
C GLY A 181 14.86 -3.60 -20.68
N LEU A 182 14.53 -4.46 -19.69
CA LEU A 182 13.76 -4.05 -18.50
C LEU A 182 14.50 -2.99 -17.66
N PHE A 183 15.82 -3.06 -17.61
CA PHE A 183 16.67 -2.17 -16.80
C PHE A 183 17.62 -1.38 -17.67
N ALA A 184 17.84 -0.13 -17.31
CA ALA A 184 18.79 0.74 -17.98
C ALA A 184 19.38 1.78 -17.03
N ASP A 185 20.62 2.17 -17.30
CA ASP A 185 21.20 3.39 -16.76
C ASP A 185 20.98 4.52 -17.77
N ILE A 186 20.29 5.57 -17.37
CA ILE A 186 19.91 6.67 -18.24
C ILE A 186 20.90 7.81 -18.09
N TYR A 187 21.36 8.30 -19.23
CA TYR A 187 22.29 9.41 -19.31
C TYR A 187 21.71 10.53 -20.14
N ASN A 188 21.69 11.73 -19.59
CA ASN A 188 21.24 12.93 -20.31
C ASN A 188 22.19 14.10 -19.98
N PRO A 189 22.69 14.86 -20.98
CA PRO A 189 23.62 15.98 -20.73
C PRO A 189 23.06 17.09 -19.82
N ALA A 190 21.74 17.19 -19.70
CA ALA A 190 21.06 18.27 -18.99
C ALA A 190 20.54 17.85 -17.60
N SER A 191 20.69 16.58 -17.20
CA SER A 191 20.19 16.07 -15.93
C SER A 191 21.11 15.00 -15.33
N PRO A 192 21.08 14.77 -14.01
CA PRO A 192 21.82 13.68 -13.38
C PRO A 192 21.44 12.32 -13.98
N ALA A 193 22.41 11.42 -14.08
CA ALA A 193 22.16 10.03 -14.45
C ALA A 193 21.31 9.33 -13.39
N PHE A 194 20.51 8.36 -13.81
CA PHE A 194 19.69 7.56 -12.93
C PHE A 194 19.53 6.12 -13.45
N ARG A 195 19.19 5.22 -12.52
CA ARG A 195 18.80 3.85 -12.87
C ARG A 195 17.31 3.80 -13.14
N GLU A 196 16.94 3.07 -14.17
CA GLU A 196 15.56 2.87 -14.57
C GLU A 196 15.21 1.39 -14.54
N TYR A 197 14.02 1.10 -14.00
CA TYR A 197 13.49 -0.24 -13.91
C TYR A 197 12.06 -0.28 -14.46
N ALA A 198 11.83 -1.04 -15.54
CA ALA A 198 10.49 -1.36 -16.00
C ALA A 198 9.98 -2.59 -15.24
N VAL A 199 8.87 -2.42 -14.55
CA VAL A 199 8.23 -3.45 -13.72
C VAL A 199 6.82 -3.68 -14.24
N PHE A 200 6.55 -4.88 -14.77
CA PHE A 200 5.25 -5.26 -15.26
C PHE A 200 4.54 -6.13 -14.25
N PHE A 201 3.44 -5.65 -13.70
CA PHE A 201 2.49 -6.49 -12.97
C PHE A 201 1.53 -7.14 -13.96
N HIS A 202 1.23 -8.41 -13.76
CA HIS A 202 0.23 -9.11 -14.55
C HIS A 202 -0.40 -10.26 -13.76
N ASP A 203 -1.67 -10.48 -14.03
CA ASP A 203 -2.60 -11.37 -13.34
C ASP A 203 -3.13 -12.44 -14.29
N GLU A 204 -3.97 -13.32 -13.78
CA GLU A 204 -4.68 -14.37 -14.53
C GLU A 204 -3.74 -15.25 -15.38
N LEU A 205 -2.58 -15.62 -14.83
CA LEU A 205 -1.59 -16.39 -15.55
C LEU A 205 -2.05 -17.84 -15.75
N GLU A 206 -2.12 -18.30 -16.99
CA GLU A 206 -2.43 -19.69 -17.36
C GLU A 206 -1.25 -20.64 -17.07
N ILE A 207 -0.98 -20.88 -15.79
CA ILE A 207 0.20 -21.64 -15.35
C ILE A 207 -0.09 -23.15 -15.22
N LYS A 208 0.89 -23.94 -15.66
CA LYS A 208 1.02 -25.37 -15.36
C LYS A 208 2.25 -25.59 -14.49
N ASN A 209 2.19 -26.54 -13.57
CA ASN A 209 3.34 -27.00 -12.81
C ASN A 209 4.29 -27.83 -13.69
N LYS A 210 5.42 -28.28 -13.13
CA LYS A 210 6.41 -29.10 -13.86
C LYS A 210 5.85 -30.42 -14.45
N ASP A 211 4.72 -30.91 -13.96
CA ASP A 211 4.05 -32.12 -14.37
C ASP A 211 2.94 -31.86 -15.42
N GLY A 212 2.72 -30.57 -15.77
CA GLY A 212 1.73 -30.10 -16.73
C GLY A 212 0.31 -29.98 -16.17
N GLU A 213 0.18 -29.98 -14.84
CA GLU A 213 -1.09 -29.83 -14.12
C GLU A 213 -1.27 -28.39 -13.64
N GLN A 214 -2.50 -27.98 -13.39
CA GLN A 214 -2.77 -26.71 -12.74
C GLN A 214 -2.26 -26.74 -11.30
N PRO A 215 -1.52 -25.74 -10.83
CA PRO A 215 -1.07 -25.68 -9.46
C PRO A 215 -2.25 -25.66 -8.49
N ILE A 216 -2.10 -26.39 -7.40
CA ILE A 216 -3.07 -26.44 -6.30
C ILE A 216 -2.43 -25.79 -5.08
N ASP A 217 -3.15 -24.90 -4.46
CA ASP A 217 -2.75 -24.34 -3.17
C ASP A 217 -2.80 -25.43 -2.10
N PRO A 218 -1.71 -25.69 -1.39
CA PRO A 218 -1.66 -26.79 -0.42
C PRO A 218 -2.53 -26.56 0.81
N HIS A 219 -2.95 -25.33 1.10
CA HIS A 219 -3.77 -24.97 2.25
C HIS A 219 -5.25 -25.13 1.95
N THR A 220 -5.68 -24.59 0.81
CA THR A 220 -7.10 -24.61 0.43
C THR A 220 -7.47 -25.87 -0.34
N GLY A 221 -6.51 -26.52 -1.02
CA GLY A 221 -6.76 -27.62 -1.93
C GLY A 221 -7.45 -27.20 -3.23
N LEU A 222 -7.57 -25.92 -3.49
CA LEU A 222 -8.17 -25.33 -4.68
C LEU A 222 -7.12 -24.99 -5.74
N PRO A 223 -7.51 -24.85 -7.01
CA PRO A 223 -6.62 -24.27 -8.01
C PRO A 223 -6.08 -22.92 -7.53
N ASN A 224 -4.77 -22.79 -7.54
CA ASN A 224 -4.11 -21.54 -7.15
C ASN A 224 -4.23 -20.55 -8.28
N GLY A 225 -4.72 -19.35 -8.00
CA GLY A 225 -4.53 -18.19 -8.84
C GLY A 225 -3.05 -17.94 -9.07
N THR A 226 -2.70 -17.20 -10.07
CA THR A 226 -1.30 -16.94 -10.35
C THR A 226 -1.10 -15.55 -10.88
N THR A 227 -0.24 -14.83 -10.20
CA THR A 227 0.18 -13.49 -10.54
C THR A 227 1.69 -13.42 -10.74
N GLY A 228 2.18 -12.38 -11.38
CA GLY A 228 3.60 -12.30 -11.65
C GLY A 228 4.15 -10.90 -11.93
N ILE A 229 5.48 -10.84 -11.96
CA ILE A 229 6.25 -9.64 -12.30
C ILE A 229 7.15 -9.95 -13.50
N SER A 230 6.92 -9.28 -14.62
CA SER A 230 7.79 -9.36 -15.82
C SER A 230 8.07 -10.80 -16.27
N TYR A 231 7.01 -11.61 -16.41
CA TYR A 231 7.04 -13.05 -16.76
C TYR A 231 7.78 -13.92 -15.75
N ARG A 232 7.77 -13.53 -14.48
CA ARG A 232 8.27 -14.35 -13.37
C ARG A 232 7.26 -14.32 -12.23
N SER A 233 7.24 -15.39 -11.46
CA SER A 233 6.37 -15.53 -10.31
C SER A 233 7.07 -16.39 -9.26
N GLU A 234 6.96 -16.04 -8.01
CA GLU A 234 7.50 -16.80 -6.89
C GLU A 234 6.41 -17.07 -5.84
N PRO A 235 5.45 -17.96 -6.13
CA PRO A 235 4.37 -18.26 -5.19
C PRO A 235 4.87 -18.85 -3.89
N MET A 236 4.23 -18.50 -2.77
CA MET A 236 4.59 -18.98 -1.44
C MET A 236 4.48 -20.51 -1.31
N ARG A 237 3.55 -21.14 -2.03
CA ARG A 237 3.44 -22.61 -2.10
C ARG A 237 4.74 -23.31 -2.53
N ASN A 238 5.60 -22.62 -3.25
CA ASN A 238 6.90 -23.13 -3.69
C ASN A 238 8.01 -22.92 -2.64
N ARG A 239 7.71 -22.29 -1.52
CA ARG A 239 8.62 -22.00 -0.42
C ARG A 239 8.07 -22.57 0.91
N PRO A 240 7.84 -23.90 0.97
CA PRO A 240 7.25 -24.51 2.14
C PRO A 240 8.19 -24.42 3.35
N PRO A 241 7.65 -24.40 4.57
CA PRO A 241 8.46 -24.32 5.77
C PRO A 241 9.43 -25.50 5.87
N LEU A 242 10.64 -25.25 6.37
CA LEU A 242 11.70 -26.25 6.50
C LEU A 242 11.40 -27.35 7.52
N ASN A 243 10.41 -27.20 8.38
CA ASN A 243 10.05 -28.13 9.45
C ASN A 243 8.68 -28.76 9.23
N GLU A 244 8.62 -29.87 8.52
CA GLU A 244 7.44 -30.73 8.45
C GLU A 244 7.13 -31.46 9.78
N ILE A 245 8.01 -31.33 10.80
CA ILE A 245 7.98 -32.15 12.00
C ILE A 245 6.73 -31.92 12.86
N HIS A 246 6.03 -30.81 12.69
CA HIS A 246 4.87 -30.47 13.51
C HIS A 246 3.54 -30.38 12.75
N HIS A 247 3.47 -30.65 11.47
CA HIS A 247 2.29 -30.40 10.61
C HIS A 247 1.77 -28.95 10.75
N VAL A 248 2.67 -28.01 10.99
CA VAL A 248 2.39 -26.61 11.20
C VAL A 248 2.96 -25.85 10.02
N VAL A 249 2.09 -25.25 9.25
CA VAL A 249 2.48 -24.40 8.15
C VAL A 249 2.74 -23.03 8.73
N THR A 250 4.01 -22.65 8.83
CA THR A 250 4.44 -21.29 9.14
C THR A 250 4.98 -20.68 7.86
N ASP A 251 4.10 -20.27 6.99
CA ASP A 251 4.48 -20.08 5.60
C ASP A 251 5.27 -18.84 5.34
N GLU A 252 4.98 -17.76 6.05
CA GLU A 252 5.35 -16.45 5.60
C GLU A 252 6.51 -15.86 6.36
N ASP A 253 6.69 -16.20 7.60
CA ASP A 253 7.77 -15.65 8.42
C ASP A 253 9.17 -15.88 7.83
N ILE A 254 9.33 -16.86 6.94
CA ILE A 254 10.60 -17.18 6.27
C ILE A 254 10.52 -17.26 4.76
N SER A 255 9.32 -17.25 4.16
CA SER A 255 9.18 -17.48 2.71
C SER A 255 9.88 -16.43 1.85
N MET A 256 9.99 -15.20 2.32
CA MET A 256 10.73 -14.14 1.63
C MET A 256 12.24 -14.17 1.88
N SER A 257 12.72 -15.03 2.78
CA SER A 257 14.13 -15.12 3.14
C SER A 257 14.97 -15.80 2.06
N SER A 258 15.95 -15.09 1.52
CA SER A 258 16.95 -15.68 0.63
C SER A 258 17.91 -16.63 1.34
N TRP A 259 18.06 -16.52 2.66
CA TRP A 259 18.81 -17.48 3.48
C TRP A 259 18.24 -18.88 3.42
N THR A 260 16.92 -18.98 3.31
CA THR A 260 16.21 -20.26 3.32
C THR A 260 15.99 -20.81 1.92
N TYR A 261 15.54 -19.97 0.97
CA TYR A 261 15.08 -20.44 -0.34
C TYR A 261 15.91 -19.91 -1.51
N GLY A 262 16.91 -19.05 -1.24
CA GLY A 262 17.61 -18.29 -2.27
C GLY A 262 16.77 -17.10 -2.77
N ASP A 263 17.31 -16.41 -3.75
CA ASP A 263 16.63 -15.25 -4.33
C ASP A 263 15.35 -15.65 -5.09
N PRO A 264 14.31 -14.77 -5.11
CA PRO A 264 13.08 -15.01 -5.84
C PRO A 264 13.28 -14.98 -7.36
N ALA A 265 12.34 -15.59 -8.09
CA ALA A 265 12.39 -15.65 -9.56
C ALA A 265 12.13 -14.29 -10.24
N PRO A 266 11.22 -13.41 -9.75
CA PRO A 266 11.01 -12.10 -10.36
C PRO A 266 12.27 -11.25 -10.34
N PRO A 267 12.49 -10.39 -11.36
CA PRO A 267 13.73 -9.64 -11.51
C PRO A 267 14.04 -8.74 -10.30
N ILE A 268 15.21 -8.94 -9.69
CA ILE A 268 15.67 -8.13 -8.56
C ILE A 268 16.23 -6.81 -9.07
N LEU A 269 15.69 -5.69 -8.61
CA LEU A 269 16.24 -4.37 -8.88
C LEU A 269 17.55 -4.20 -8.11
N ARG A 270 18.57 -3.59 -8.74
CA ARG A 270 19.89 -3.44 -8.13
C ARG A 270 20.42 -2.02 -8.27
N ALA A 271 20.95 -1.46 -7.18
CA ALA A 271 21.53 -0.12 -7.15
C ALA A 271 22.68 -0.03 -6.16
N TYR A 272 23.51 0.98 -6.32
CA TYR A 272 24.37 1.44 -5.25
C TYR A 272 23.64 2.47 -4.38
N VAL A 273 23.96 2.50 -3.10
CA VAL A 273 23.36 3.44 -2.16
C VAL A 273 23.54 4.89 -2.62
N GLY A 274 22.41 5.58 -2.79
CA GLY A 274 22.36 6.96 -3.26
C GLY A 274 22.23 7.14 -4.77
N ASP A 275 22.18 6.07 -5.56
CA ASP A 275 21.85 6.19 -6.98
C ASP A 275 20.44 6.76 -7.15
N PRO A 276 20.23 7.80 -7.94
CA PRO A 276 18.90 8.20 -8.36
C PRO A 276 18.24 7.06 -9.11
N ALA A 277 16.94 6.90 -8.89
CA ALA A 277 16.22 5.78 -9.48
C ALA A 277 14.79 6.16 -9.87
N LYS A 278 14.31 5.56 -10.98
CA LYS A 278 12.92 5.61 -11.41
C LYS A 278 12.39 4.21 -11.64
N ILE A 279 11.18 3.94 -11.17
CA ILE A 279 10.45 2.72 -11.52
C ILE A 279 9.36 3.11 -12.51
N ARG A 280 9.35 2.41 -13.65
CA ARG A 280 8.27 2.46 -14.64
C ARG A 280 7.36 1.31 -14.32
N LEU A 281 6.33 1.58 -13.51
CA LEU A 281 5.33 0.62 -13.12
C LEU A 281 4.28 0.50 -14.22
N ILE A 282 4.02 -0.73 -14.66
CA ILE A 282 3.16 -1.01 -15.82
C ILE A 282 2.24 -2.17 -15.45
N HIS A 283 0.96 -2.04 -15.71
CA HIS A 283 0.02 -3.14 -15.56
C HIS A 283 -0.23 -3.78 -16.94
N GLY A 284 0.41 -4.94 -17.15
CA GLY A 284 0.25 -5.74 -18.38
C GLY A 284 -0.83 -6.82 -18.27
N GLY A 285 -1.46 -6.97 -17.10
CA GLY A 285 -2.54 -7.93 -16.86
C GLY A 285 -3.88 -7.48 -17.43
N ILE A 286 -4.93 -8.28 -17.17
CA ILE A 286 -6.20 -8.15 -17.89
C ILE A 286 -7.41 -7.89 -17.00
N LYS A 287 -7.35 -8.15 -15.69
CA LYS A 287 -8.54 -8.20 -14.85
C LYS A 287 -8.39 -7.46 -13.53
N GLU A 288 -7.43 -7.85 -12.70
CA GLU A 288 -7.33 -7.41 -11.33
C GLU A 288 -6.69 -6.01 -11.22
N THR A 289 -7.10 -5.24 -10.22
CA THR A 289 -6.38 -4.05 -9.80
C THR A 289 -5.36 -4.45 -8.75
N HIS A 290 -4.14 -3.93 -8.82
CA HIS A 290 -3.08 -4.21 -7.87
C HIS A 290 -2.77 -2.98 -7.03
N VAL A 291 -2.16 -3.18 -5.86
CA VAL A 291 -1.55 -2.10 -5.08
C VAL A 291 -0.05 -2.33 -5.00
N PHE A 292 0.71 -1.58 -5.77
CA PHE A 292 2.18 -1.62 -5.71
C PHE A 292 2.66 -0.93 -4.44
N HIS A 293 3.46 -1.64 -3.64
CA HIS A 293 4.13 -1.10 -2.46
C HIS A 293 5.63 -1.37 -2.52
N LEU A 294 6.43 -0.43 -2.02
CA LEU A 294 7.88 -0.55 -1.93
C LEU A 294 8.38 -0.10 -0.56
N HIS A 295 8.99 -1.02 0.17
CA HIS A 295 9.52 -0.77 1.52
C HIS A 295 10.59 0.33 1.56
N ASN A 296 10.55 1.18 2.60
CA ASN A 296 11.52 2.23 2.92
C ASN A 296 11.70 3.35 1.86
N HIS A 297 11.11 3.23 0.70
CA HIS A 297 11.24 4.21 -0.37
C HIS A 297 9.91 4.90 -0.65
N GLN A 298 9.96 6.12 -1.12
CA GLN A 298 8.78 6.93 -1.40
C GLN A 298 8.97 7.68 -2.72
N TRP A 299 7.83 8.09 -3.25
CA TRP A 299 7.75 8.99 -4.41
C TRP A 299 6.57 9.96 -4.25
N ARG A 300 6.45 10.92 -5.16
CA ARG A 300 5.28 11.79 -5.21
C ARG A 300 4.23 11.19 -6.12
N LEU A 301 2.96 11.31 -5.75
CA LEU A 301 1.83 10.87 -6.58
C LEU A 301 1.89 11.53 -7.97
N ASP A 302 2.18 12.83 -8.03
CA ASP A 302 2.54 13.54 -9.25
C ASP A 302 4.03 13.93 -9.16
N PRO A 303 4.92 13.30 -9.95
CA PRO A 303 6.34 13.56 -9.88
C PRO A 303 6.72 15.00 -10.31
N ASP A 304 5.89 15.66 -11.09
CA ASP A 304 6.11 17.02 -11.59
C ASP A 304 5.63 18.10 -10.62
N ASP A 305 4.79 17.76 -9.63
CA ASP A 305 4.36 18.69 -8.59
C ASP A 305 5.10 18.50 -7.25
N PRO A 306 5.97 19.44 -6.86
CA PRO A 306 6.68 19.36 -5.59
C PRO A 306 5.77 19.43 -4.34
N LYS A 307 4.48 19.74 -4.51
CA LYS A 307 3.48 19.76 -3.42
C LYS A 307 2.62 18.51 -3.39
N SER A 308 2.73 17.65 -4.41
CA SER A 308 1.99 16.41 -4.47
C SER A 308 2.30 15.52 -3.26
N THR A 309 1.32 14.73 -2.87
CA THR A 309 1.39 13.82 -1.73
C THR A 309 2.53 12.81 -1.89
N ILE A 310 3.30 12.63 -0.82
CA ILE A 310 4.33 11.59 -0.76
C ILE A 310 3.65 10.28 -0.37
N ILE A 311 3.90 9.25 -1.16
CA ILE A 311 3.34 7.91 -1.02
C ILE A 311 4.43 6.84 -1.17
N ASP A 312 4.15 5.64 -0.70
CA ASP A 312 4.93 4.43 -0.90
C ASP A 312 4.08 3.24 -1.39
N SER A 313 2.79 3.50 -1.59
CA SER A 313 1.83 2.56 -2.17
C SER A 313 0.97 3.27 -3.20
N ILE A 314 0.64 2.58 -4.29
CA ILE A 314 -0.23 3.11 -5.34
C ILE A 314 -1.05 1.99 -5.99
N SER A 315 -2.35 2.19 -6.08
CA SER A 315 -3.24 1.34 -6.86
C SER A 315 -2.97 1.48 -8.35
N ILE A 316 -2.98 0.37 -9.07
CA ILE A 316 -2.79 0.33 -10.51
C ILE A 316 -3.75 -0.68 -11.14
N SER A 317 -4.58 -0.22 -12.08
CA SER A 317 -5.55 -1.02 -12.81
C SER A 317 -4.98 -1.49 -14.17
N PRO A 318 -5.58 -2.52 -14.79
CA PRO A 318 -5.16 -2.98 -16.12
C PRO A 318 -4.97 -1.83 -17.10
N GLN A 319 -3.83 -1.85 -17.81
CA GLN A 319 -3.41 -0.87 -18.80
C GLN A 319 -2.93 0.48 -18.25
N GLU A 320 -2.93 0.70 -16.94
CA GLU A 320 -2.32 1.89 -16.34
C GLU A 320 -0.79 1.78 -16.31
N CYS A 321 -0.15 2.92 -16.36
CA CYS A 321 1.31 3.07 -16.28
C CYS A 321 1.67 4.28 -15.41
N TYR A 322 2.65 4.09 -14.52
CA TYR A 322 3.14 5.16 -13.66
C TYR A 322 4.67 5.30 -13.73
N THR A 323 5.14 6.52 -13.58
CA THR A 323 6.56 6.81 -13.32
C THR A 323 6.73 7.16 -11.87
N LEU A 324 7.41 6.31 -11.12
CA LEU A 324 7.74 6.51 -9.72
C LEU A 324 9.16 7.08 -9.64
N ASP A 325 9.27 8.39 -9.41
CA ASP A 325 10.57 9.06 -9.23
C ASP A 325 10.96 8.97 -7.76
N ILE A 326 11.88 8.07 -7.43
CA ILE A 326 12.18 7.68 -6.05
C ILE A 326 12.89 8.81 -5.31
N LEU A 327 12.23 9.34 -4.30
CA LEU A 327 12.77 10.40 -3.45
C LEU A 327 14.04 9.93 -2.74
N TYR A 328 15.07 10.75 -2.79
CA TYR A 328 16.40 10.49 -2.20
C TYR A 328 17.18 9.35 -2.87
N GLY A 329 16.63 8.64 -3.87
CA GLY A 329 17.25 7.52 -4.57
C GLY A 329 17.39 6.26 -3.73
N ALA A 330 18.19 5.31 -4.19
CA ALA A 330 18.40 4.01 -3.56
C ALA A 330 18.93 4.15 -2.14
N GLY A 331 18.28 3.47 -1.19
CA GLY A 331 18.58 3.54 0.23
C GLY A 331 17.91 4.70 0.97
N SER A 332 17.01 5.42 0.30
CA SER A 332 16.21 6.48 0.90
C SER A 332 17.07 7.61 1.52
N LEU A 333 16.48 8.47 2.34
CA LEU A 333 17.16 9.58 3.03
C LEU A 333 18.30 9.10 3.95
N THR A 334 18.09 7.96 4.61
CA THR A 334 19.01 7.38 5.60
C THR A 334 20.19 6.63 4.99
N ARG A 335 20.18 6.46 3.66
CA ARG A 335 21.26 5.74 2.95
C ARG A 335 21.42 4.31 3.44
N THR A 336 20.31 3.64 3.72
CA THR A 336 20.31 2.24 4.12
C THR A 336 20.71 1.34 2.96
N ILE A 337 21.36 0.24 3.29
CA ILE A 337 21.71 -0.84 2.35
C ILE A 337 20.88 -2.06 2.71
N GLY A 338 20.87 -3.07 1.84
CA GLY A 338 20.12 -4.28 2.10
C GLY A 338 19.06 -4.54 1.05
N ASP A 339 18.17 -5.46 1.35
CA ASP A 339 17.05 -5.82 0.50
C ASP A 339 15.78 -5.11 0.97
N ALA A 340 15.22 -4.25 0.14
CA ALA A 340 13.88 -3.71 0.29
C ALA A 340 12.93 -4.56 -0.58
N ILE A 341 11.88 -5.10 0.02
CA ILE A 341 10.87 -5.83 -0.75
C ILE A 341 9.94 -4.85 -1.46
N PHE A 342 9.47 -5.21 -2.64
CA PHE A 342 8.29 -4.63 -3.25
C PHE A 342 7.35 -5.73 -3.73
N HIS A 343 6.06 -5.46 -3.66
CA HIS A 343 5.03 -6.46 -3.92
C HIS A 343 3.68 -5.81 -4.23
N CYS A 344 2.73 -6.61 -4.73
CA CYS A 344 1.34 -6.25 -4.64
C CYS A 344 0.89 -6.38 -3.18
N HIS A 345 0.24 -5.36 -2.65
CA HIS A 345 -0.21 -5.37 -1.25
C HIS A 345 -1.53 -6.11 -1.06
N LEU A 346 -2.27 -6.35 -2.14
CA LEU A 346 -3.38 -7.32 -2.12
C LEU A 346 -2.82 -8.69 -1.78
N TYR A 347 -3.24 -9.22 -0.64
CA TYR A 347 -2.57 -10.35 -0.04
C TYR A 347 -2.58 -11.62 -0.91
N PRO A 348 -3.69 -12.01 -1.55
CA PRO A 348 -3.70 -13.16 -2.45
C PRO A 348 -2.65 -13.04 -3.55
N HIS A 349 -2.52 -11.88 -4.19
CA HIS A 349 -1.56 -11.66 -5.27
C HIS A 349 -0.10 -11.76 -4.79
N PHE A 350 0.19 -11.26 -3.60
CA PHE A 350 1.48 -11.43 -2.96
C PHE A 350 1.79 -12.90 -2.69
N HIS A 351 0.85 -13.64 -2.10
CA HIS A 351 0.96 -15.07 -1.83
C HIS A 351 1.12 -15.90 -3.12
N GLU A 352 0.48 -15.47 -4.20
CA GLU A 352 0.52 -16.11 -5.52
C GLU A 352 1.77 -15.78 -6.32
N GLY A 353 2.66 -14.90 -5.82
CA GLY A 353 3.99 -14.70 -6.37
C GLY A 353 4.33 -13.34 -6.91
N MET A 354 3.48 -12.32 -6.68
CA MET A 354 3.73 -10.95 -7.13
C MET A 354 4.58 -10.17 -6.12
N TRP A 355 5.82 -10.57 -5.94
CA TRP A 355 6.79 -9.91 -5.07
C TRP A 355 8.23 -10.13 -5.54
N THR A 356 9.13 -9.22 -5.19
CA THR A 356 10.58 -9.35 -5.37
C THR A 356 11.31 -8.29 -4.52
N LEU A 357 12.61 -8.09 -4.81
CA LEU A 357 13.51 -7.30 -3.98
C LEU A 357 14.11 -6.13 -4.78
N TRP A 358 14.35 -5.04 -4.08
CA TRP A 358 15.31 -4.03 -4.52
C TRP A 358 16.56 -4.12 -3.64
N ARG A 359 17.66 -4.60 -4.23
CA ARG A 359 18.92 -4.84 -3.54
C ARG A 359 19.86 -3.66 -3.67
N ILE A 360 20.29 -3.11 -2.55
CA ILE A 360 21.09 -1.91 -2.47
C ILE A 360 22.46 -2.24 -1.88
N PHE A 361 23.50 -1.96 -2.66
CA PHE A 361 24.88 -2.26 -2.32
C PHE A 361 25.64 -1.03 -1.85
N ASP A 362 26.60 -1.23 -0.93
CA ASP A 362 27.55 -0.20 -0.48
C ASP A 362 28.96 -0.37 -1.08
N LYS A 363 29.23 -1.50 -1.71
CA LYS A 363 30.50 -1.87 -2.31
C LYS A 363 30.36 -2.18 -3.79
N LEU A 364 31.47 -1.99 -4.52
CA LEU A 364 31.52 -2.32 -5.94
C LEU A 364 31.23 -3.81 -6.16
N GLU A 365 30.28 -4.09 -7.04
CA GLU A 365 29.96 -5.43 -7.53
C GLU A 365 30.60 -5.62 -8.91
N ASP A 366 31.77 -6.26 -8.94
CA ASP A 366 32.57 -6.49 -10.14
C ASP A 366 32.32 -7.85 -10.82
N GLY A 367 31.32 -8.60 -10.31
CA GLY A 367 30.98 -9.94 -10.82
C GLY A 367 31.83 -11.07 -10.24
N THR A 368 32.77 -10.79 -9.35
CA THR A 368 33.60 -11.82 -8.69
C THR A 368 33.02 -12.30 -7.35
N GLY A 369 32.09 -11.52 -6.79
CA GLY A 369 31.40 -11.82 -5.53
C GLY A 369 30.45 -13.00 -5.64
N LYS A 370 30.08 -13.55 -4.48
CA LYS A 370 29.07 -14.59 -4.34
C LYS A 370 28.15 -14.26 -3.17
N TYR A 371 26.89 -14.66 -3.33
CA TYR A 371 25.94 -14.68 -2.23
C TYR A 371 26.28 -15.79 -1.22
N PRO A 372 25.70 -15.79 0.00
CA PRO A 372 25.94 -16.85 0.99
C PRO A 372 25.65 -18.27 0.53
N ASP A 373 24.72 -18.47 -0.41
CA ASP A 373 24.40 -19.74 -1.05
C ASP A 373 25.38 -20.13 -2.17
N CYS A 374 26.48 -19.38 -2.32
CA CYS A 374 27.48 -19.55 -3.36
C CYS A 374 27.04 -19.18 -4.79
N THR A 375 25.85 -18.64 -4.99
CA THR A 375 25.44 -18.12 -6.30
C THR A 375 26.26 -16.87 -6.65
N PRO A 376 26.62 -16.64 -7.92
CA PRO A 376 27.38 -15.46 -8.33
C PRO A 376 26.58 -14.17 -8.16
N ILE A 377 27.20 -13.12 -7.64
CA ILE A 377 26.68 -11.76 -7.71
C ILE A 377 27.05 -11.19 -9.07
N GLU A 378 26.05 -10.89 -9.89
CA GLU A 378 26.28 -10.31 -11.21
C GLU A 378 26.86 -8.90 -11.07
N GLN A 379 27.79 -8.53 -11.94
CA GLN A 379 28.38 -7.20 -12.01
C GLN A 379 27.31 -6.11 -12.06
N LEU A 380 27.59 -4.95 -11.46
CA LEU A 380 26.78 -3.75 -11.55
C LEU A 380 27.71 -2.56 -11.85
N MET A 381 27.48 -1.92 -12.99
CA MET A 381 28.26 -0.75 -13.38
C MET A 381 27.87 0.47 -12.54
N PRO A 382 28.84 1.28 -12.05
CA PRO A 382 28.54 2.57 -11.46
C PRO A 382 27.93 3.53 -12.50
N LEU A 383 27.02 4.40 -12.07
CA LEU A 383 26.54 5.50 -12.91
C LEU A 383 27.71 6.42 -13.30
N LYS A 384 27.78 6.82 -14.57
CA LYS A 384 28.93 7.52 -15.17
C LYS A 384 29.25 8.87 -14.53
N ASP A 385 28.26 9.54 -13.95
CA ASP A 385 28.39 10.85 -13.30
C ASP A 385 28.59 10.77 -11.78
N ARG A 386 28.83 9.56 -11.25
CA ARG A 386 28.98 9.30 -9.81
C ARG A 386 30.34 8.69 -9.50
N PRO A 387 30.85 8.93 -8.27
CA PRO A 387 32.04 8.26 -7.78
C PRO A 387 31.84 6.73 -7.81
N CYS A 388 32.87 6.02 -8.22
CA CYS A 388 32.87 4.56 -8.13
C CYS A 388 32.71 4.14 -6.67
N PRO A 389 31.80 3.18 -6.35
CA PRO A 389 31.69 2.63 -5.00
C PRO A 389 33.03 2.06 -4.53
N PRO A 390 33.29 2.06 -3.20
CA PRO A 390 34.51 1.46 -2.66
C PRO A 390 34.57 -0.05 -2.98
N GLU A 391 35.77 -0.52 -3.24
CA GLU A 391 36.02 -1.96 -3.38
C GLU A 391 35.77 -2.72 -2.08
N LYS A 392 35.45 -4.01 -2.19
CA LYS A 392 35.33 -4.93 -1.05
C LYS A 392 36.73 -5.24 -0.50
N ASP A 393 36.83 -5.36 0.80
CA ASP A 393 38.02 -5.86 1.50
C ASP A 393 37.64 -6.79 2.66
N LEU A 394 38.62 -7.41 3.32
CA LEU A 394 38.37 -8.34 4.42
C LEU A 394 37.73 -7.70 5.65
N LEU A 395 37.87 -6.39 5.81
CA LEU A 395 37.29 -5.64 6.93
C LEU A 395 35.94 -5.02 6.56
N HIS A 396 35.69 -4.84 5.26
CA HIS A 396 34.52 -4.19 4.71
C HIS A 396 33.96 -5.01 3.53
N PRO A 397 33.41 -6.19 3.82
CA PRO A 397 32.96 -7.12 2.78
C PRO A 397 31.71 -6.65 2.01
N GLY A 398 30.98 -5.67 2.55
CA GLY A 398 29.73 -5.18 1.97
C GLY A 398 28.53 -6.12 2.21
N TYR A 399 27.35 -5.64 1.82
CA TYR A 399 26.12 -6.44 1.82
C TYR A 399 26.18 -7.48 0.69
N PRO A 400 25.78 -8.75 0.90
CA PRO A 400 25.17 -9.30 2.14
C PRO A 400 26.15 -9.96 3.12
N ASN A 401 27.43 -9.85 2.93
CA ASN A 401 28.45 -10.63 3.68
C ASN A 401 28.51 -10.30 5.18
N PHE A 402 28.00 -9.15 5.62
CA PHE A 402 27.98 -8.78 7.03
C PHE A 402 26.75 -9.32 7.79
N ILE A 403 25.80 -9.95 7.11
CA ILE A 403 24.65 -10.59 7.73
C ILE A 403 25.11 -11.92 8.36
N ASN A 404 24.79 -12.10 9.65
CA ASN A 404 25.06 -13.36 10.32
C ASN A 404 23.95 -14.36 10.03
N GLY A 405 24.35 -15.55 9.63
CA GLY A 405 23.50 -16.71 9.35
C GLY A 405 24.23 -17.73 8.49
N GLU A 406 23.69 -18.92 8.43
CA GLU A 406 24.13 -19.98 7.54
C GLU A 406 23.03 -20.24 6.52
N PHE A 407 23.42 -20.58 5.30
CA PHE A 407 22.43 -20.87 4.26
C PHE A 407 21.49 -22.01 4.68
N GLY A 408 20.20 -21.80 4.51
CA GLY A 408 19.16 -22.73 4.95
C GLY A 408 18.69 -22.53 6.40
N GLU A 409 19.29 -21.61 7.15
CA GLU A 409 18.90 -21.29 8.51
C GLU A 409 18.47 -19.83 8.65
N ARG A 410 17.60 -19.56 9.62
CA ARG A 410 17.22 -18.17 9.95
C ARG A 410 18.43 -17.40 10.47
N PRO A 411 18.75 -16.22 9.92
CA PRO A 411 19.77 -15.37 10.49
C PRO A 411 19.41 -14.97 11.92
N LEU A 412 20.39 -14.81 12.76
CA LEU A 412 20.21 -14.23 14.07
C LEU A 412 19.63 -12.82 13.92
N GLN A 413 18.56 -12.54 14.66
CA GLN A 413 18.05 -11.19 14.77
C GLN A 413 19.09 -10.29 15.42
N SER A 414 19.20 -9.06 14.94
CA SER A 414 20.05 -8.02 15.51
C SER A 414 19.21 -6.99 16.24
N PRO A 415 18.80 -7.25 17.51
CA PRO A 415 17.98 -6.29 18.24
C PRO A 415 18.75 -5.00 18.43
N LEU A 416 18.12 -3.88 18.18
CA LEU A 416 18.71 -2.57 18.48
C LEU A 416 18.80 -2.35 19.98
N GLY A 417 19.92 -1.78 20.45
CA GLY A 417 20.08 -1.36 21.83
C GLY A 417 19.12 -0.23 22.20
N ILE A 418 18.64 -0.23 23.44
CA ILE A 418 17.78 0.84 23.96
C ILE A 418 18.54 2.16 23.97
N LEU A 419 17.97 3.24 23.44
CA LEU A 419 18.52 4.58 23.54
C LEU A 419 18.52 5.04 25.01
N ASN A 420 19.63 5.58 25.49
CA ASN A 420 19.70 6.11 26.85
C ASN A 420 18.92 7.42 26.97
N GLU A 421 17.91 7.45 27.84
CA GLU A 421 17.07 8.63 28.10
C GLU A 421 17.84 9.88 28.55
N ASN A 422 19.01 9.71 29.12
CA ASN A 422 19.84 10.81 29.62
C ASN A 422 20.69 11.49 28.54
N CYS A 423 20.49 11.17 27.27
CA CYS A 423 21.17 11.84 26.14
C CYS A 423 22.69 11.96 26.27
N ASN A 424 23.34 11.15 27.10
CA ASN A 424 24.78 11.09 27.18
C ASN A 424 25.39 10.34 25.99
N ASN A 425 24.87 10.62 24.81
CA ASN A 425 25.52 10.53 23.51
C ASN A 425 26.04 9.17 23.07
N LYS A 426 25.52 8.05 23.58
CA LYS A 426 25.90 6.75 23.02
C LYS A 426 24.68 5.86 22.87
N ILE A 427 24.34 5.59 21.63
CA ILE A 427 23.64 4.36 21.30
C ILE A 427 24.62 3.25 21.70
N PHE A 428 24.31 2.50 22.74
CA PHE A 428 25.08 1.33 23.08
C PHE A 428 24.46 0.14 22.36
N PRO A 429 25.21 -0.49 21.45
CA PRO A 429 24.74 -1.71 20.82
C PRO A 429 24.52 -2.78 21.89
N THR A 430 23.52 -3.64 21.67
CA THR A 430 23.39 -4.88 22.43
C THR A 430 24.68 -5.72 22.29
N PRO A 431 24.93 -6.71 23.15
CA PRO A 431 26.05 -7.62 22.94
C PRO A 431 26.05 -8.29 21.57
N LEU A 432 24.87 -8.60 21.01
CA LEU A 432 24.74 -9.19 19.68
C LEU A 432 25.09 -8.19 18.57
N GLU A 433 24.59 -6.98 18.65
CA GLU A 433 24.92 -5.90 17.70
C GLU A 433 26.41 -5.60 17.73
N ALA A 434 27.00 -5.49 18.93
CA ALA A 434 28.42 -5.25 19.08
C ALA A 434 29.28 -6.39 18.51
N ALA A 435 28.85 -7.65 18.71
CA ALA A 435 29.53 -8.81 18.15
C ALA A 435 29.46 -8.81 16.60
N ASN A 436 28.31 -8.45 16.04
CA ASN A 436 28.13 -8.33 14.59
C ASN A 436 28.96 -7.17 14.03
N PHE A 437 28.94 -6.00 14.68
CA PHE A 437 29.73 -4.85 14.29
C PHE A 437 31.23 -5.15 14.27
N VAL A 438 31.74 -5.77 15.33
CA VAL A 438 33.16 -6.16 15.43
C VAL A 438 33.52 -7.17 14.35
N ARG A 439 32.62 -8.10 14.01
CA ARG A 439 32.83 -9.11 12.97
C ARG A 439 32.94 -8.53 11.58
N ASN A 440 32.08 -7.59 11.26
CA ASN A 440 31.90 -7.11 9.90
C ASN A 440 32.67 -5.80 9.61
N PHE A 441 33.03 -5.02 10.62
CA PHE A 441 33.79 -3.77 10.55
C PHE A 441 33.33 -2.79 9.47
N THR A 442 32.09 -2.92 8.98
CA THR A 442 31.56 -2.08 7.92
C THR A 442 30.74 -0.97 8.54
N PRO A 443 31.17 0.29 8.53
CA PRO A 443 30.41 1.41 9.07
C PRO A 443 29.03 1.48 8.44
N GLY A 444 27.97 1.47 9.24
CA GLY A 444 26.59 1.48 8.78
C GLY A 444 26.07 0.14 8.24
N ALA A 445 26.89 -0.90 8.21
CA ALA A 445 26.51 -2.19 7.64
C ALA A 445 25.49 -2.95 8.48
N LEU A 446 25.55 -2.84 9.81
CA LEU A 446 24.59 -3.49 10.68
C LEU A 446 23.24 -2.79 10.68
N TYR A 447 23.27 -1.50 10.67
CA TYR A 447 22.10 -0.63 10.54
C TYR A 447 22.57 0.78 10.20
N SER A 448 21.79 1.47 9.40
CA SER A 448 21.98 2.89 9.13
C SER A 448 21.51 3.69 10.36
N GLN A 449 22.06 4.86 10.52
CA GLN A 449 21.61 5.76 11.57
C GLN A 449 20.27 6.37 11.15
N THR A 450 19.18 5.78 11.59
CA THR A 450 17.82 6.18 11.24
C THR A 450 17.53 7.62 11.67
N CYS A 451 17.92 7.98 12.91
CA CYS A 451 17.70 9.33 13.45
C CYS A 451 18.92 10.24 13.19
N PRO A 452 18.73 11.47 12.70
CA PRO A 452 19.83 12.37 12.30
C PRO A 452 20.70 12.83 13.49
N CYS A 453 20.19 12.75 14.70
CA CYS A 453 20.90 13.11 15.93
C CYS A 453 21.23 11.88 16.75
N ARG A 454 22.48 11.76 17.19
CA ARG A 454 22.91 10.71 18.13
C ARG A 454 22.17 10.74 19.46
N CYS A 455 21.50 11.85 19.76
CA CYS A 455 20.67 12.07 20.91
C CYS A 455 19.44 12.88 20.47
N PRO A 456 18.39 12.22 19.97
CA PRO A 456 17.22 12.93 19.53
C PRO A 456 16.53 13.60 20.73
N GLN A 457 16.43 14.93 20.69
CA GLN A 457 15.67 15.68 21.69
C GLN A 457 14.17 15.34 21.63
N ASN A 458 13.73 14.74 20.52
CA ASN A 458 12.35 14.40 20.22
C ASN A 458 12.16 12.87 20.09
N LEU A 459 12.79 12.09 20.93
CA LEU A 459 12.56 10.65 20.94
C LEU A 459 11.18 10.33 21.50
N LYS A 460 10.35 9.65 20.70
CA LYS A 460 9.07 9.07 21.10
C LYS A 460 9.23 7.57 21.27
N VAL A 461 9.00 7.07 22.48
CA VAL A 461 9.05 5.64 22.76
C VAL A 461 7.63 5.13 22.96
N PHE A 462 7.30 4.04 22.25
CA PHE A 462 6.04 3.33 22.39
C PHE A 462 6.32 1.89 22.83
N GLU A 463 5.89 1.56 24.06
CA GLU A 463 5.89 0.20 24.57
C GLU A 463 4.59 -0.48 24.11
N LEU A 464 4.71 -1.38 23.15
CA LEU A 464 3.59 -2.09 22.52
C LEU A 464 3.60 -3.57 22.90
N ALA A 465 2.43 -4.17 22.79
CA ALA A 465 2.28 -5.62 22.78
C ALA A 465 1.32 -6.03 21.68
N VAL A 466 1.47 -7.25 21.17
CA VAL A 466 0.46 -7.93 20.37
C VAL A 466 -0.25 -8.93 21.26
N VAL A 467 -1.57 -8.95 21.20
CA VAL A 467 -2.41 -9.86 21.97
C VAL A 467 -3.47 -10.50 21.08
N GLN A 468 -3.96 -11.67 21.47
CA GLN A 468 -5.10 -12.32 20.83
C GLN A 468 -6.28 -12.34 21.78
N ALA A 469 -7.46 -11.93 21.29
CA ALA A 469 -8.71 -11.95 22.04
C ALA A 469 -9.90 -11.99 21.08
N LYS A 470 -11.06 -12.39 21.62
CA LYS A 470 -12.31 -12.30 20.88
C LYS A 470 -12.71 -10.83 20.67
N ILE A 471 -12.69 -10.37 19.42
CA ILE A 471 -13.13 -9.03 19.04
C ILE A 471 -14.61 -9.07 18.67
N ILE A 472 -15.46 -8.36 19.40
CA ILE A 472 -16.91 -8.28 19.13
C ILE A 472 -17.18 -7.07 18.22
N TYR A 473 -17.67 -7.33 17.02
CA TYR A 473 -17.87 -6.33 15.96
C TYR A 473 -19.20 -5.58 16.11
N ASN A 474 -20.25 -6.22 16.61
CA ASN A 474 -21.56 -5.60 16.71
C ASN A 474 -22.41 -6.13 17.88
N ARG A 475 -23.59 -5.54 18.05
CA ARG A 475 -24.57 -5.91 19.10
C ARG A 475 -25.27 -7.23 18.82
N TYR A 476 -25.15 -7.80 17.65
CA TYR A 476 -25.76 -9.09 17.29
C TYR A 476 -24.88 -10.28 17.68
N GLY A 477 -23.67 -9.98 18.15
CA GLY A 477 -22.72 -10.98 18.64
C GLY A 477 -21.77 -11.52 17.57
N TRP A 478 -21.69 -10.85 16.42
CA TRP A 478 -20.69 -11.19 15.43
C TRP A 478 -19.32 -10.87 15.96
N HIS A 479 -18.40 -11.79 15.81
CA HIS A 479 -17.09 -11.66 16.43
C HIS A 479 -16.02 -12.44 15.67
N ASP A 480 -14.79 -11.96 15.74
CA ASP A 480 -13.60 -12.71 15.45
C ASP A 480 -13.11 -13.40 16.74
N PRO A 481 -13.12 -14.74 16.82
CA PRO A 481 -12.68 -15.45 18.03
C PRO A 481 -11.16 -15.39 18.23
N GLN A 482 -10.40 -15.10 17.18
CA GLN A 482 -8.93 -15.08 17.15
C GLN A 482 -8.36 -13.70 16.81
N GLY A 483 -9.15 -12.64 17.02
CA GLY A 483 -8.73 -11.29 16.74
C GLY A 483 -7.39 -10.94 17.36
N ARG A 484 -6.44 -10.44 16.57
CA ARG A 484 -5.08 -10.07 16.96
C ARG A 484 -4.90 -8.59 16.75
N PHE A 485 -4.31 -7.90 17.72
CA PHE A 485 -4.16 -6.44 17.59
C PHE A 485 -3.03 -5.90 18.44
N PHE A 486 -2.50 -4.78 17.97
CA PHE A 486 -1.52 -3.99 18.71
C PHE A 486 -2.18 -3.23 19.85
N VAL A 487 -1.52 -3.19 21.01
CA VAL A 487 -2.01 -2.46 22.19
C VAL A 487 -0.83 -1.79 22.92
N LEU A 488 -1.06 -0.63 23.52
CA LEU A 488 -0.08 -0.05 24.45
C LEU A 488 0.01 -0.92 25.71
N LYS A 489 1.23 -1.27 26.14
CA LYS A 489 1.44 -2.02 27.41
C LYS A 489 0.78 -1.31 28.61
N GLU A 490 0.83 0.03 28.62
CA GLU A 490 0.18 0.82 29.67
C GLU A 490 -1.35 0.61 29.75
N ASP A 491 -2.01 0.21 28.62
CA ASP A 491 -3.44 -0.11 28.63
C ASP A 491 -3.68 -1.47 29.30
N ILE A 492 -2.81 -2.45 29.10
CA ILE A 492 -2.86 -3.72 29.79
C ILE A 492 -2.63 -3.49 31.30
N GLU A 493 -1.62 -2.72 31.67
CA GLU A 493 -1.24 -2.41 33.06
C GLU A 493 -2.36 -1.70 33.84
N ARG A 494 -3.13 -0.81 33.19
CA ARG A 494 -4.30 -0.16 33.79
C ARG A 494 -5.38 -1.16 34.23
N HIS A 495 -5.35 -2.37 33.70
CA HIS A 495 -6.28 -3.44 34.07
C HIS A 495 -5.65 -4.49 34.98
N GLY A 496 -4.40 -4.30 35.39
CA GLY A 496 -3.63 -5.08 36.37
C GLY A 496 -2.82 -6.21 35.75
N THR A 497 -3.45 -7.13 35.02
CA THR A 497 -2.77 -8.25 34.36
C THR A 497 -3.29 -8.40 32.92
N LEU A 498 -2.49 -9.08 32.08
CA LEU A 498 -2.89 -9.44 30.71
C LEU A 498 -4.21 -10.23 30.73
N GLU A 499 -4.33 -11.24 31.59
CA GLU A 499 -5.54 -12.05 31.71
C GLU A 499 -6.79 -11.20 32.02
N ASN A 500 -6.71 -10.29 32.99
CA ASN A 500 -7.80 -9.38 33.32
C ASN A 500 -8.16 -8.43 32.16
N TYR A 501 -7.18 -8.04 31.38
CA TYR A 501 -7.40 -7.22 30.19
C TYR A 501 -8.14 -8.02 29.11
N LEU A 502 -7.62 -9.22 28.79
CA LEU A 502 -8.23 -10.11 27.78
C LEU A 502 -9.65 -10.54 28.17
N ASP A 503 -9.94 -10.85 29.45
CA ASP A 503 -11.29 -11.14 29.92
C ASP A 503 -12.27 -9.99 29.67
N LYS A 504 -11.82 -8.75 29.80
CA LYS A 504 -12.64 -7.60 29.52
C LYS A 504 -12.90 -7.41 28.03
N VAL A 505 -11.89 -7.68 27.20
CA VAL A 505 -12.04 -7.67 25.74
C VAL A 505 -13.00 -8.79 25.31
N ASN A 506 -12.75 -10.02 25.71
CA ASN A 506 -13.55 -11.20 25.38
C ASN A 506 -15.04 -11.04 25.80
N SER A 507 -15.29 -10.32 26.90
CA SER A 507 -16.66 -10.04 27.36
C SER A 507 -17.27 -8.78 26.74
N GLY A 508 -16.59 -8.07 25.85
CA GLY A 508 -17.03 -6.83 25.22
C GLY A 508 -17.10 -5.62 26.17
N LYS A 509 -16.52 -5.71 27.37
CA LYS A 509 -16.38 -4.56 28.29
C LYS A 509 -15.33 -3.57 27.82
N ILE A 510 -14.29 -4.06 27.18
CA ILE A 510 -13.34 -3.28 26.38
C ILE A 510 -13.62 -3.63 24.93
N ARG A 511 -13.75 -2.61 24.10
CA ARG A 511 -13.89 -2.75 22.66
C ARG A 511 -12.62 -2.24 22.02
N PRO A 512 -11.72 -3.12 21.55
CA PRO A 512 -10.50 -2.69 20.91
C PRO A 512 -10.80 -1.93 19.62
N GLU A 513 -9.89 -1.07 19.23
CA GLU A 513 -9.82 -0.36 17.95
C GLU A 513 -8.41 -0.52 17.40
N PRO A 514 -8.17 -0.44 16.08
CA PRO A 514 -6.82 -0.40 15.54
C PRO A 514 -5.98 0.66 16.24
N LEU A 515 -4.74 0.31 16.57
CA LEU A 515 -3.87 1.21 17.33
C LEU A 515 -3.51 2.44 16.51
N VAL A 516 -3.76 3.62 17.06
CA VAL A 516 -3.31 4.89 16.48
C VAL A 516 -2.33 5.55 17.43
N ILE A 517 -1.07 5.69 17.01
CA ILE A 517 -0.02 6.40 17.74
C ILE A 517 0.32 7.72 17.03
N ARG A 518 0.99 8.64 17.73
CA ARG A 518 1.12 10.03 17.28
C ARG A 518 2.51 10.60 17.47
N ALA A 519 3.01 11.28 16.44
CA ALA A 519 4.29 11.95 16.43
C ALA A 519 4.23 13.28 15.63
N ASN A 520 5.29 14.03 15.67
CA ASN A 520 5.48 15.25 14.88
C ASN A 520 6.63 15.05 13.89
N ALA A 521 6.59 15.81 12.80
CA ALA A 521 7.73 15.92 11.90
C ALA A 521 9.00 16.30 12.67
N GLY A 522 10.07 15.57 12.42
CA GLY A 522 11.35 15.67 13.13
C GLY A 522 11.48 14.76 14.35
N ASP A 523 10.44 14.02 14.73
CA ASP A 523 10.53 13.05 15.83
C ASP A 523 11.24 11.76 15.38
N CYS A 524 12.06 11.23 16.27
CA CYS A 524 12.54 9.86 16.24
C CYS A 524 11.57 8.98 17.02
N ILE A 525 11.24 7.83 16.47
CA ILE A 525 10.26 6.93 17.03
C ILE A 525 10.95 5.60 17.33
N GLU A 526 10.83 5.12 18.54
CA GLU A 526 11.27 3.80 18.93
C GLU A 526 10.06 2.96 19.35
N ILE A 527 9.86 1.88 18.63
CA ILE A 527 8.83 0.89 18.91
C ILE A 527 9.50 -0.25 19.69
N ARG A 528 8.92 -0.62 20.82
CA ARG A 528 9.29 -1.80 21.62
C ARG A 528 8.10 -2.72 21.66
N LEU A 529 8.07 -3.67 20.73
CA LEU A 529 6.95 -4.58 20.51
C LEU A 529 7.21 -5.92 21.19
N THR A 530 6.34 -6.32 22.13
CA THR A 530 6.40 -7.62 22.78
C THR A 530 5.32 -8.56 22.24
N ASN A 531 5.74 -9.74 21.82
CA ASN A 531 4.82 -10.79 21.37
C ASN A 531 4.18 -11.49 22.58
N LEU A 532 2.87 -11.28 22.77
CA LEU A 532 2.05 -11.94 23.80
C LEU A 532 0.95 -12.84 23.18
N LEU A 533 1.14 -13.27 21.94
CA LEU A 533 0.24 -14.21 21.27
C LEU A 533 0.33 -15.62 21.92
N PRO A 534 -0.67 -16.48 21.73
CA PRO A 534 -0.58 -17.90 22.07
C PRO A 534 0.53 -18.57 21.25
N GLU A 535 0.95 -19.75 21.64
CA GLU A 535 1.98 -20.52 20.91
C GLU A 535 1.48 -21.02 19.57
N PHE A 536 0.19 -21.35 19.51
CA PHE A 536 -0.46 -21.82 18.29
C PHE A 536 -1.74 -21.05 18.03
N ILE A 537 -2.02 -20.80 16.75
CA ILE A 537 -3.33 -20.46 16.27
C ILE A 537 -4.12 -21.77 16.19
N GLU A 538 -5.26 -21.84 16.86
CA GLU A 538 -6.13 -23.02 16.80
C GLU A 538 -6.77 -23.14 15.42
N GLU A 539 -6.99 -24.36 14.98
CA GLU A 539 -7.68 -24.65 13.74
C GLU A 539 -9.10 -24.04 13.73
N SER A 540 -9.45 -23.44 12.60
CA SER A 540 -10.77 -22.86 12.34
C SER A 540 -11.22 -23.17 10.92
N PRO A 541 -12.48 -22.92 10.53
CA PRO A 541 -12.91 -23.04 9.14
C PRO A 541 -12.10 -22.22 8.15
N PHE A 542 -11.42 -21.18 8.61
CA PHE A 542 -10.65 -20.25 7.77
C PHE A 542 -9.14 -20.52 7.82
N GLN A 543 -8.67 -21.34 8.73
CA GLN A 543 -7.24 -21.53 8.94
C GLN A 543 -6.89 -22.87 9.57
N LEU A 544 -5.87 -23.49 9.02
CA LEU A 544 -5.26 -24.66 9.65
C LEU A 544 -4.52 -24.28 10.92
N LYS A 545 -4.28 -25.25 11.80
CA LYS A 545 -3.46 -25.04 13.01
C LYS A 545 -2.05 -24.66 12.63
N THR A 546 -1.61 -23.49 13.06
CA THR A 546 -0.28 -22.95 12.75
C THR A 546 0.44 -22.44 13.99
N LEU A 547 1.78 -22.43 13.93
CA LEU A 547 2.62 -21.88 14.98
C LEU A 547 2.67 -20.35 14.87
N THR A 548 2.34 -19.64 15.94
CA THR A 548 2.56 -18.19 16.03
C THR A 548 3.96 -17.90 16.52
N ASP A 549 4.95 -18.17 15.68
CA ASP A 549 6.35 -18.14 16.10
C ASP A 549 6.89 -16.72 16.21
N ILE A 550 6.67 -15.91 15.18
CA ILE A 550 7.24 -14.56 15.07
C ILE A 550 6.16 -13.57 14.64
N ILE A 551 6.23 -12.36 15.19
CA ILE A 551 5.48 -11.20 14.73
C ILE A 551 6.44 -10.07 14.35
N GLY A 552 6.06 -9.27 13.34
CA GLY A 552 6.79 -8.08 12.91
C GLY A 552 6.03 -6.78 13.18
N PHE A 553 6.68 -5.68 12.86
CA PHE A 553 6.07 -4.36 12.85
C PHE A 553 6.58 -3.59 11.63
N HIS A 554 5.97 -3.87 10.49
CA HIS A 554 6.27 -3.11 9.29
C HIS A 554 5.53 -1.79 9.29
N ILE A 555 6.19 -0.72 8.87
CA ILE A 555 5.65 0.63 8.86
C ILE A 555 5.99 1.34 7.55
N HIS A 556 5.00 2.03 7.01
CA HIS A 556 5.08 2.76 5.75
C HIS A 556 5.71 4.15 5.90
N LEU A 557 6.13 4.76 4.80
CA LEU A 557 6.53 6.18 4.64
C LEU A 557 7.68 6.70 5.50
N VAL A 558 7.81 6.32 6.76
CA VAL A 558 8.91 6.77 7.62
C VAL A 558 10.25 6.20 7.17
N LYS A 559 11.34 6.77 7.66
CA LYS A 559 12.68 6.31 7.32
C LYS A 559 13.16 5.28 8.34
N PHE A 560 13.68 4.14 7.86
CA PHE A 560 14.20 3.07 8.70
C PHE A 560 15.36 2.33 8.02
N ASP A 561 15.96 1.40 8.72
CA ASP A 561 16.99 0.51 8.20
C ASP A 561 16.36 -0.83 7.78
N THR A 562 16.47 -1.18 6.51
CA THR A 562 15.86 -2.40 5.95
C THR A 562 16.45 -3.70 6.49
N ILE A 563 17.62 -3.65 7.13
CA ILE A 563 18.26 -4.85 7.68
C ILE A 563 17.66 -5.24 9.03
N VAL A 564 17.28 -4.26 9.87
CA VAL A 564 16.94 -4.48 11.29
C VAL A 564 15.63 -3.87 11.77
N SER A 565 14.96 -3.04 10.98
CA SER A 565 13.75 -2.32 11.38
C SER A 565 12.65 -2.34 10.31
N ASP A 566 12.62 -3.38 9.50
CA ASP A 566 11.62 -3.53 8.43
C ASP A 566 10.37 -4.32 8.87
N GLY A 567 10.43 -5.00 10.00
CA GLY A 567 9.33 -5.85 10.47
C GLY A 567 9.05 -7.08 9.60
N ALA A 568 9.98 -7.42 8.70
CA ALA A 568 9.84 -8.47 7.70
C ALA A 568 11.10 -9.34 7.59
N ALA A 569 11.08 -10.38 6.74
CA ALA A 569 12.18 -11.31 6.50
C ALA A 569 12.70 -11.21 5.06
N ASN A 570 13.24 -10.06 4.67
CA ASN A 570 13.53 -9.74 3.27
C ASN A 570 14.91 -10.22 2.80
N GLY A 571 14.92 -11.06 1.78
CA GLY A 571 16.14 -11.42 1.06
C GLY A 571 17.25 -11.93 1.99
N TRP A 572 18.42 -11.31 1.92
CA TRP A 572 19.60 -11.59 2.74
C TRP A 572 19.68 -10.76 4.02
N SER A 573 18.64 -9.95 4.33
CA SER A 573 18.55 -9.18 5.57
C SER A 573 18.17 -10.07 6.75
N ASN A 574 18.29 -9.53 7.99
CA ASN A 574 17.84 -10.23 9.19
C ASN A 574 16.30 -10.32 9.20
N ILE A 575 15.80 -11.35 9.86
CA ILE A 575 14.39 -11.38 10.21
C ILE A 575 14.14 -10.39 11.34
N ALA A 576 13.40 -9.31 11.03
CA ALA A 576 13.01 -8.30 12.00
C ALA A 576 11.68 -8.71 12.66
N GLY A 577 11.75 -9.46 13.74
CA GLY A 577 10.56 -9.96 14.43
C GLY A 577 10.82 -10.40 15.86
N ALA A 578 9.73 -10.61 16.59
CA ALA A 578 9.76 -11.09 17.98
C ALA A 578 9.03 -12.43 18.12
N ARG A 579 9.71 -13.43 18.68
CA ARG A 579 9.09 -14.67 19.13
C ARG A 579 8.27 -14.44 20.40
N LYS A 580 7.47 -15.42 20.75
CA LYS A 580 6.65 -15.38 21.96
C LYS A 580 7.47 -14.95 23.18
N TYR A 581 6.98 -13.92 23.89
CA TYR A 581 7.60 -13.24 25.04
C TYR A 581 8.88 -12.44 24.74
N GLU A 582 9.35 -12.43 23.50
CA GLU A 582 10.44 -11.55 23.10
C GLU A 582 9.92 -10.14 22.77
N THR A 583 10.85 -9.18 22.80
CA THR A 583 10.58 -7.78 22.43
C THR A 583 11.47 -7.38 21.28
N LEU A 584 10.84 -7.05 20.15
CA LEU A 584 11.46 -6.38 19.02
C LEU A 584 11.63 -4.89 19.34
N ILE A 585 12.78 -4.33 19.00
CA ILE A 585 13.03 -2.89 19.08
C ILE A 585 13.34 -2.40 17.68
N GLU A 586 12.56 -1.42 17.20
CA GLU A 586 12.73 -0.83 15.90
C GLU A 586 12.76 0.69 16.02
N ARG A 587 13.43 1.35 15.07
CA ARG A 587 13.58 2.81 15.05
C ARG A 587 13.23 3.39 13.70
N PHE A 588 12.45 4.47 13.77
CA PHE A 588 11.92 5.18 12.64
C PHE A 588 12.17 6.68 12.75
N PHE A 589 12.25 7.35 11.63
CA PHE A 589 12.40 8.78 11.58
C PHE A 589 11.30 9.43 10.73
N ALA A 590 10.50 10.26 11.39
CA ALA A 590 9.49 11.08 10.74
C ALA A 590 10.15 12.36 10.21
N ASN A 591 10.76 12.30 9.02
CA ASN A 591 11.56 13.41 8.48
C ASN A 591 10.74 14.65 8.11
N GLU A 592 9.44 14.48 7.85
CA GLU A 592 8.53 15.55 7.41
C GLU A 592 7.09 15.26 7.84
N GLU A 593 6.13 16.15 7.50
CA GLU A 593 4.70 15.96 7.74
C GLU A 593 4.17 14.88 6.77
N LEU A 594 4.24 13.61 7.18
CA LEU A 594 3.76 12.49 6.38
C LEU A 594 2.26 12.23 6.54
N ASN A 595 1.60 12.95 7.44
CA ASN A 595 0.19 12.81 7.77
C ASN A 595 -0.16 11.40 8.29
N THR A 596 -0.71 10.53 7.45
CA THR A 596 -1.16 9.20 7.83
C THR A 596 -0.19 8.15 7.34
N VAL A 597 0.35 7.39 8.28
CA VAL A 597 1.34 6.33 8.05
C VAL A 597 0.74 5.02 8.53
N PHE A 598 0.65 4.05 7.65
CA PHE A 598 0.15 2.71 7.95
C PHE A 598 1.22 1.86 8.63
N PHE A 599 0.84 0.93 9.51
CA PHE A 599 1.70 -0.14 9.99
C PHE A 599 0.92 -1.42 10.23
N HIS A 600 1.57 -2.56 10.04
CA HIS A 600 0.96 -3.89 10.17
C HIS A 600 2.01 -4.97 10.44
N ASP A 601 1.58 -6.20 10.67
CA ASP A 601 2.47 -7.36 10.68
C ASP A 601 2.87 -7.73 9.24
N HIS A 602 4.14 -8.10 9.04
CA HIS A 602 4.65 -8.51 7.73
C HIS A 602 5.40 -9.86 7.76
N LEU A 603 5.25 -10.62 8.84
CA LEU A 603 5.86 -11.95 8.96
C LEU A 603 4.84 -13.07 8.75
N PHE A 604 3.60 -12.85 9.16
CA PHE A 604 2.49 -13.74 8.87
C PHE A 604 1.23 -12.92 8.55
N ALA A 605 1.38 -12.01 7.59
CA ALA A 605 0.37 -11.00 7.26
C ALA A 605 -0.99 -11.62 6.89
N ASN A 606 -1.00 -12.69 6.07
CA ASN A 606 -2.21 -13.41 5.69
C ASN A 606 -3.12 -13.76 6.87
N SER A 607 -2.52 -14.12 7.99
CA SER A 607 -3.29 -14.45 9.19
C SER A 607 -3.37 -13.28 10.16
N HIS A 608 -2.23 -12.70 10.52
CA HIS A 608 -2.18 -11.72 11.59
C HIS A 608 -2.88 -10.42 11.21
N GLN A 609 -2.62 -9.89 10.02
CA GLN A 609 -3.23 -8.66 9.53
C GLN A 609 -4.73 -8.85 9.27
N GLN A 610 -5.13 -9.97 8.68
CA GLN A 610 -6.52 -10.31 8.43
C GLN A 610 -7.35 -10.40 9.73
N HIS A 611 -6.73 -10.83 10.84
CA HIS A 611 -7.35 -10.84 12.16
C HIS A 611 -7.23 -9.51 12.93
N GLY A 612 -6.62 -8.46 12.32
CA GLY A 612 -6.60 -7.12 12.88
C GLY A 612 -5.24 -6.55 13.29
N MET A 613 -4.10 -7.18 12.95
CA MET A 613 -2.77 -6.63 13.27
C MET A 613 -2.37 -5.50 12.32
N PHE A 614 -3.10 -4.41 12.38
CA PHE A 614 -2.81 -3.16 11.67
C PHE A 614 -3.11 -1.93 12.54
N GLY A 615 -2.58 -0.78 12.14
CA GLY A 615 -2.78 0.48 12.84
C GLY A 615 -2.18 1.66 12.09
N ALA A 616 -2.10 2.82 12.74
CA ALA A 616 -1.56 4.03 12.14
C ALA A 616 -0.63 4.82 13.08
N LEU A 617 0.40 5.40 12.47
CA LEU A 617 1.17 6.49 13.05
C LEU A 617 0.76 7.78 12.36
N LEU A 618 0.21 8.74 13.12
CA LEU A 618 -0.19 10.04 12.59
C LEU A 618 0.89 11.08 12.86
N ILE A 619 1.43 11.67 11.78
CA ILE A 619 2.55 12.61 11.82
C ILE A 619 2.08 14.00 11.42
N GLU A 620 2.08 14.92 12.38
CA GLU A 620 1.69 16.31 12.22
C GLU A 620 2.93 17.23 12.10
N PRO A 621 2.76 18.46 11.65
CA PRO A 621 3.84 19.43 11.67
C PRO A 621 4.51 19.57 13.04
N ALA A 622 5.81 19.86 13.03
CA ALA A 622 6.59 20.05 14.25
C ALA A 622 5.91 21.02 15.24
N GLY A 623 5.79 20.63 16.50
CA GLY A 623 5.17 21.42 17.56
C GLY A 623 3.65 21.32 17.64
N SER A 624 3.03 20.42 16.89
CA SER A 624 1.61 20.13 17.03
C SER A 624 1.30 19.43 18.35
N VAL A 625 0.11 19.67 18.89
CA VAL A 625 -0.38 19.08 20.14
C VAL A 625 -1.63 18.27 19.85
N PHE A 626 -1.64 17.03 20.33
CA PHE A 626 -2.74 16.10 20.21
C PHE A 626 -3.58 16.12 21.49
N LEU A 627 -4.87 16.38 21.39
CA LEU A 627 -5.76 16.52 22.53
C LEU A 627 -6.93 15.54 22.44
N ASN A 628 -7.25 14.94 23.57
CA ASN A 628 -8.44 14.10 23.69
C ASN A 628 -9.72 14.96 23.48
N PRO A 629 -10.59 14.63 22.54
CA PRO A 629 -11.76 15.45 22.19
C PRO A 629 -12.78 15.55 23.33
N LYS A 630 -12.80 14.62 24.27
CA LYS A 630 -13.76 14.58 25.39
C LYS A 630 -13.33 15.46 26.57
N ASN A 631 -12.04 15.58 26.84
CA ASN A 631 -11.56 16.25 28.06
C ASN A 631 -10.43 17.27 27.84
N GLY A 632 -9.95 17.44 26.60
CA GLY A 632 -8.91 18.40 26.24
C GLY A 632 -7.51 18.11 26.79
N ARG A 633 -7.26 16.91 27.36
CA ARG A 633 -5.95 16.52 27.86
C ARG A 633 -5.07 16.03 26.72
N PRO A 634 -3.73 16.08 26.87
CA PRO A 634 -2.82 15.49 25.90
C PRO A 634 -3.16 14.01 25.64
N LEU A 635 -3.08 13.63 24.37
CA LEU A 635 -3.40 12.30 23.86
C LEU A 635 -2.16 11.68 23.23
N LYS A 636 -1.77 10.48 23.64
CA LYS A 636 -0.66 9.71 23.09
C LYS A 636 -1.14 8.76 22.00
N SER A 637 -2.35 8.22 22.15
CA SER A 637 -2.95 7.23 21.27
C SER A 637 -4.47 7.39 21.23
N GLY A 638 -5.09 6.94 20.13
CA GLY A 638 -6.53 6.87 19.94
C GLY A 638 -6.98 7.38 18.58
N ALA A 639 -8.07 6.79 18.05
CA ALA A 639 -8.55 7.07 16.69
C ALA A 639 -9.09 8.51 16.52
N ASN A 640 -9.55 9.17 17.59
CA ASN A 640 -10.14 10.49 17.52
C ASN A 640 -9.33 11.50 18.33
N ALA A 641 -9.00 12.64 17.73
CA ALA A 641 -8.25 13.71 18.39
C ALA A 641 -8.73 15.11 18.01
N VAL A 642 -8.32 16.11 18.78
CA VAL A 642 -8.30 17.51 18.34
C VAL A 642 -6.83 17.88 18.17
N ILE A 643 -6.48 18.24 16.97
CA ILE A 643 -5.13 18.67 16.62
C ILE A 643 -5.05 20.19 16.81
N ARG A 644 -3.96 20.65 17.40
CA ARG A 644 -3.62 22.06 17.46
C ARG A 644 -2.20 22.25 16.93
N LYS A 645 -2.07 22.84 15.77
CA LYS A 645 -0.79 23.17 15.16
C LYS A 645 -0.09 24.32 15.87
N ALA A 646 1.22 24.43 15.71
CA ALA A 646 2.01 25.51 16.32
C ALA A 646 1.60 26.91 15.84
N ASN A 647 1.06 27.04 14.64
CA ASN A 647 0.53 28.28 14.08
C ASN A 647 -0.84 28.70 14.65
N GLY A 648 -1.43 27.90 15.55
CA GLY A 648 -2.73 28.13 16.17
C GLY A 648 -3.93 27.54 15.40
N GLU A 649 -3.73 27.00 14.23
CA GLU A 649 -4.75 26.23 13.51
C GLU A 649 -5.16 25.01 14.33
N SER A 650 -6.44 24.66 14.33
CA SER A 650 -6.94 23.45 14.98
C SER A 650 -8.07 22.81 14.19
N TYR A 651 -8.15 21.48 14.25
CA TYR A 651 -9.18 20.69 13.60
C TYR A 651 -9.45 19.40 14.36
N ARG A 652 -10.59 18.77 14.06
CA ARG A 652 -10.91 17.43 14.56
C ARG A 652 -10.33 16.39 13.62
N GLU A 653 -9.83 15.33 14.19
CA GLU A 653 -9.23 14.23 13.45
C GLU A 653 -9.91 12.92 13.80
N PHE A 654 -10.15 12.12 12.78
CA PHE A 654 -10.76 10.80 12.85
C PHE A 654 -9.95 9.83 12.03
N ALA A 655 -9.36 8.81 12.65
CA ALA A 655 -8.72 7.71 11.95
C ALA A 655 -9.75 6.59 11.73
N MET A 656 -9.85 6.14 10.49
CA MET A 656 -10.78 5.12 10.06
C MET A 656 -10.03 4.04 9.29
N PHE A 657 -10.25 2.79 9.65
CA PHE A 657 -9.62 1.65 9.03
C PHE A 657 -10.68 0.80 8.35
N VAL A 658 -10.60 0.65 7.06
CA VAL A 658 -11.36 -0.36 6.33
C VAL A 658 -10.77 -1.72 6.66
N HIS A 659 -11.61 -2.71 6.71
CA HIS A 659 -11.23 -4.11 6.91
C HIS A 659 -12.25 -4.95 6.15
N ASP A 660 -11.91 -5.32 4.96
CA ASP A 660 -12.66 -6.28 4.17
C ASP A 660 -12.33 -7.70 4.59
N PHE A 661 -13.10 -8.64 4.15
CA PHE A 661 -12.92 -10.06 4.43
C PHE A 661 -12.62 -10.40 5.91
N ALA A 662 -13.24 -9.67 6.84
CA ALA A 662 -13.07 -9.94 8.25
C ALA A 662 -13.62 -11.34 8.60
N LEU A 663 -12.78 -12.22 9.15
CA LEU A 663 -13.10 -13.61 9.45
C LEU A 663 -14.00 -13.73 10.68
N LEU A 664 -15.30 -13.53 10.50
CA LEU A 664 -16.26 -13.43 11.58
C LEU A 664 -17.12 -14.68 11.74
N PHE A 665 -17.51 -14.89 12.99
CA PHE A 665 -18.48 -15.90 13.42
C PHE A 665 -19.71 -15.22 13.99
N ASP A 666 -20.85 -15.85 13.85
CA ASP A 666 -22.07 -15.40 14.51
C ASP A 666 -22.05 -15.71 16.02
N LYS A 667 -23.13 -15.33 16.73
CA LYS A 667 -23.26 -15.57 18.18
C LYS A 667 -23.32 -17.07 18.56
N ASP A 668 -23.64 -17.94 17.62
CA ASP A 668 -23.79 -19.40 17.80
C ASP A 668 -22.50 -20.13 17.41
N GLY A 669 -21.51 -19.41 16.89
CA GLY A 669 -20.18 -19.93 16.52
C GLY A 669 -20.13 -20.47 15.08
N GLU A 670 -21.10 -20.12 14.25
CA GLU A 670 -21.09 -20.48 12.83
C GLU A 670 -20.30 -19.41 12.04
N PRO A 671 -19.45 -19.81 11.09
CA PRO A 671 -18.73 -18.85 10.26
C PRO A 671 -19.68 -18.06 9.38
N LEU A 672 -19.37 -16.77 9.19
CA LEU A 672 -20.18 -15.87 8.39
C LEU A 672 -19.65 -15.79 6.95
N ASN A 673 -18.36 -15.97 6.78
CA ASN A 673 -17.72 -16.05 5.48
C ASN A 673 -17.60 -17.52 5.04
N PRO A 674 -17.66 -17.82 3.75
CA PRO A 674 -17.34 -19.14 3.24
C PRO A 674 -15.86 -19.47 3.49
N PRO A 675 -15.52 -20.65 4.05
CA PRO A 675 -14.14 -21.00 4.36
C PRO A 675 -13.23 -21.13 3.13
N GLU A 676 -13.81 -21.47 1.99
CA GLU A 676 -13.12 -21.73 0.73
C GLU A 676 -12.87 -20.51 -0.15
N HIS A 677 -13.17 -19.32 0.30
CA HIS A 677 -13.13 -18.10 -0.53
C HIS A 677 -11.88 -17.25 -0.39
N GLN A 678 -10.84 -17.72 0.21
CA GLN A 678 -9.58 -16.98 0.18
C GLN A 678 -9.06 -16.89 -1.26
N GLY A 679 -8.98 -15.68 -1.79
CA GLY A 679 -8.54 -15.42 -3.15
C GLY A 679 -9.54 -15.81 -4.24
N SER A 680 -10.83 -15.85 -3.94
CA SER A 680 -11.90 -16.03 -4.92
C SER A 680 -12.50 -14.70 -5.33
N ASP A 681 -12.69 -14.51 -6.61
CA ASP A 681 -13.26 -13.28 -7.21
C ASP A 681 -14.70 -12.97 -6.75
N ASP A 682 -15.41 -13.97 -6.23
CA ASP A 682 -16.80 -13.86 -5.83
C ASP A 682 -16.96 -13.85 -4.31
N ASP A 683 -15.94 -13.40 -3.58
CA ASP A 683 -15.98 -13.42 -2.13
C ASP A 683 -16.93 -12.38 -1.55
N PRO A 684 -18.02 -12.82 -0.94
CA PRO A 684 -18.95 -11.90 -0.31
C PRO A 684 -18.50 -11.37 1.06
N GLY A 685 -17.29 -11.60 1.49
CA GLY A 685 -16.69 -11.26 2.78
C GLY A 685 -17.48 -10.42 3.77
N VAL A 686 -17.12 -10.43 5.04
CA VAL A 686 -17.66 -9.47 6.01
C VAL A 686 -16.75 -8.27 6.08
N MET A 687 -17.30 -7.08 5.82
CA MET A 687 -16.58 -5.82 5.91
C MET A 687 -16.75 -5.13 7.25
N GLY A 688 -15.70 -4.49 7.73
CA GLY A 688 -15.67 -3.76 8.97
C GLY A 688 -15.02 -2.39 8.87
N ILE A 689 -15.35 -1.48 9.77
CA ILE A 689 -14.60 -0.24 10.01
C ILE A 689 -14.08 -0.25 11.43
N SER A 690 -12.76 -0.19 11.59
CA SER A 690 -12.13 -0.14 12.92
C SER A 690 -12.66 -1.21 13.86
N TYR A 691 -12.72 -2.47 13.38
CA TYR A 691 -13.27 -3.67 14.05
C TYR A 691 -14.75 -3.55 14.42
N ARG A 692 -15.55 -2.88 13.61
CA ARG A 692 -17.01 -2.76 13.77
C ARG A 692 -17.71 -2.97 12.45
N CYS A 693 -18.87 -3.59 12.51
CA CYS A 693 -19.78 -3.70 11.37
C CYS A 693 -21.24 -3.55 11.82
N GLU A 694 -22.08 -3.10 10.92
CA GLU A 694 -23.54 -3.01 11.16
C GLU A 694 -24.28 -3.69 9.99
N PRO A 695 -24.51 -5.00 10.06
CA PRO A 695 -25.09 -5.76 8.95
C PRO A 695 -26.53 -5.37 8.66
N MET A 696 -26.82 -5.03 7.40
CA MET A 696 -28.15 -4.64 6.94
C MET A 696 -29.18 -5.73 7.16
N ARG A 697 -28.83 -6.99 6.91
CA ARG A 697 -29.73 -8.13 7.12
C ARG A 697 -30.26 -8.19 8.55
N GLU A 698 -29.45 -7.89 9.54
CA GLU A 698 -29.88 -7.92 10.94
C GLU A 698 -30.85 -6.77 11.28
N ARG A 699 -30.70 -5.63 10.62
CA ARG A 699 -31.67 -4.54 10.70
C ARG A 699 -32.99 -4.94 10.08
N LEU A 700 -32.99 -5.55 8.89
CA LEU A 700 -34.19 -5.99 8.17
C LEU A 700 -34.95 -7.12 8.89
N LYS A 701 -34.25 -8.06 9.55
CA LYS A 701 -34.91 -9.06 10.42
C LYS A 701 -35.78 -8.42 11.49
N LYS A 702 -35.38 -7.28 12.01
CA LYS A 702 -36.16 -6.56 13.06
C LYS A 702 -37.38 -5.82 12.47
N LYS A 703 -37.21 -5.21 11.30
CA LYS A 703 -38.28 -4.55 10.53
C LYS A 703 -37.86 -4.62 9.07
N ASN A 704 -38.66 -5.29 8.24
CA ASN A 704 -38.38 -5.33 6.79
C ASN A 704 -38.82 -4.01 6.14
N ASP A 705 -37.96 -3.01 6.21
CA ASP A 705 -38.20 -1.67 5.66
C ASP A 705 -36.88 -1.10 5.05
N PRO A 706 -36.52 -1.54 3.84
CA PRO A 706 -35.28 -1.13 3.20
C PRO A 706 -35.14 0.39 3.05
N ALA A 707 -36.23 1.10 2.79
CA ALA A 707 -36.19 2.56 2.60
C ALA A 707 -35.72 3.33 3.85
N HIS A 708 -35.69 2.68 5.00
CA HIS A 708 -35.28 3.30 6.26
C HIS A 708 -34.07 2.59 6.90
N ILE A 709 -33.34 1.81 6.14
CA ILE A 709 -32.27 0.95 6.65
C ILE A 709 -31.21 1.74 7.44
N PHE A 710 -30.91 2.97 7.03
CA PHE A 710 -29.99 3.87 7.69
C PHE A 710 -30.57 4.67 8.87
N SER A 711 -31.87 4.50 9.16
CA SER A 711 -32.56 5.31 10.17
C SER A 711 -32.28 4.87 11.60
N SER A 712 -31.53 5.67 12.35
CA SER A 712 -31.34 5.45 13.80
C SER A 712 -32.63 5.51 14.60
N CYS A 713 -33.66 6.25 14.14
CA CYS A 713 -34.97 6.26 14.78
C CYS A 713 -35.66 4.90 14.70
N LYS A 714 -35.41 4.09 13.68
CA LYS A 714 -36.00 2.76 13.50
C LYS A 714 -35.15 1.63 14.05
N TYR A 715 -33.86 1.70 13.85
CA TYR A 715 -32.94 0.58 14.12
C TYR A 715 -31.91 0.88 15.22
N GLY A 716 -31.82 2.12 15.66
CA GLY A 716 -30.75 2.60 16.56
C GLY A 716 -29.51 3.00 15.79
N ASP A 717 -28.55 3.58 16.48
CA ASP A 717 -27.27 3.95 15.91
C ASP A 717 -26.51 2.69 15.44
N PRO A 718 -25.72 2.78 14.35
CA PRO A 718 -24.89 1.68 13.88
C PRO A 718 -23.79 1.33 14.87
N ALA A 719 -23.23 0.13 14.75
CA ALA A 719 -22.07 -0.29 15.54
C ALA A 719 -20.77 0.34 15.02
N THR A 720 -20.74 0.67 13.74
CA THR A 720 -19.61 1.36 13.08
C THR A 720 -19.33 2.72 13.71
N PRO A 721 -18.10 3.27 13.63
CA PRO A 721 -17.74 4.54 14.27
C PRO A 721 -18.66 5.70 13.88
N ILE A 722 -19.10 6.48 14.85
CA ILE A 722 -19.81 7.73 14.61
C ILE A 722 -18.83 8.88 14.81
N LEU A 723 -18.58 9.64 13.75
CA LEU A 723 -17.70 10.79 13.79
C LEU A 723 -18.46 12.01 14.32
N GLU A 724 -18.06 12.53 15.48
CA GLU A 724 -18.77 13.61 16.15
C GLU A 724 -18.04 14.96 15.98
N THR A 725 -18.72 15.94 15.37
CA THR A 725 -18.16 17.27 15.13
C THR A 725 -19.22 18.35 15.37
N TYR A 726 -18.79 19.61 15.42
CA TYR A 726 -19.69 20.75 15.45
C TYR A 726 -19.73 21.44 14.08
N PRO A 727 -20.87 21.99 13.66
CA PRO A 727 -20.94 22.78 12.44
C PRO A 727 -19.87 23.85 12.38
N GLY A 728 -19.07 23.86 11.32
CA GLY A 728 -18.00 24.81 11.11
C GLY A 728 -16.67 24.48 11.81
N ASP A 729 -16.55 23.36 12.54
CA ASP A 729 -15.24 22.85 12.96
C ASP A 729 -14.56 22.21 11.74
N PRO A 730 -13.34 22.59 11.35
CA PRO A 730 -12.58 21.87 10.35
C PRO A 730 -12.36 20.43 10.80
N MET A 731 -12.45 19.48 9.89
CA MET A 731 -12.17 18.09 10.20
C MET A 731 -11.26 17.44 9.17
N VAL A 732 -10.50 16.46 9.63
CA VAL A 732 -9.66 15.60 8.79
C VAL A 732 -10.01 14.15 9.10
N ILE A 733 -10.33 13.39 8.07
CA ILE A 733 -10.47 11.94 8.14
C ILE A 733 -9.17 11.33 7.62
N ARG A 734 -8.52 10.53 8.46
CA ARG A 734 -7.39 9.69 8.11
C ARG A 734 -7.94 8.34 7.70
N LEU A 735 -8.12 8.17 6.42
CA LEU A 735 -8.68 6.97 5.83
C LEU A 735 -7.55 6.00 5.51
N LEU A 736 -7.66 4.78 5.99
CA LEU A 736 -6.70 3.70 5.76
C LEU A 736 -7.46 2.44 5.39
N ASP A 737 -6.86 1.65 4.50
CA ASP A 737 -7.28 0.27 4.29
C ASP A 737 -6.32 -0.67 5.01
N GLY A 738 -6.84 -1.42 5.98
CA GLY A 738 -6.06 -2.24 6.90
C GLY A 738 -5.95 -3.71 6.52
N ALA A 739 -6.86 -4.21 5.73
CA ALA A 739 -6.91 -5.59 5.20
C ALA A 739 -8.14 -5.73 4.27
N HIS A 740 -8.20 -6.56 3.29
CA HIS A 740 -7.28 -7.65 2.99
C HIS A 740 -7.03 -7.73 1.48
N GLU A 741 -8.09 -7.69 0.62
CA GLU A 741 -7.96 -8.00 -0.80
C GLU A 741 -8.77 -7.15 -1.77
N GLU A 742 -9.73 -6.34 -1.30
CA GLU A 742 -10.57 -5.55 -2.19
C GLU A 742 -10.21 -4.06 -2.19
N GLN A 743 -10.64 -3.37 -3.23
CA GLN A 743 -10.58 -1.93 -3.30
C GLN A 743 -11.95 -1.31 -3.04
N HIS A 744 -11.95 -0.23 -2.29
CA HIS A 744 -13.17 0.45 -1.84
C HIS A 744 -13.22 1.89 -2.31
N ALA A 745 -14.42 2.40 -2.54
CA ALA A 745 -14.64 3.81 -2.86
C ALA A 745 -15.36 4.49 -1.68
N PHE A 746 -14.63 5.28 -0.91
CA PHE A 746 -15.17 6.03 0.22
C PHE A 746 -15.90 7.29 -0.22
N ASN A 747 -17.07 7.54 0.34
CA ASN A 747 -17.78 8.80 0.17
C ASN A 747 -18.54 9.26 1.42
N ILE A 748 -18.91 10.55 1.45
CA ILE A 748 -19.77 11.15 2.46
C ILE A 748 -20.85 11.97 1.75
N ASN A 749 -22.12 11.63 2.00
CA ASN A 749 -23.21 12.34 1.38
C ASN A 749 -23.17 13.86 1.65
N GLY A 750 -23.22 14.65 0.58
CA GLY A 750 -23.26 16.12 0.67
C GLY A 750 -21.94 16.80 1.05
N MET A 751 -20.81 16.08 0.97
CA MET A 751 -19.48 16.63 1.20
C MET A 751 -18.58 16.41 -0.01
N SER A 752 -17.55 17.25 -0.13
CA SER A 752 -16.49 17.12 -1.11
C SER A 752 -15.19 17.64 -0.51
N TRP A 753 -14.07 17.21 -1.08
CA TRP A 753 -12.73 17.58 -0.60
C TRP A 753 -11.74 17.65 -1.75
N ARG A 754 -10.56 18.20 -1.49
CA ARG A 754 -9.45 18.14 -2.44
C ARG A 754 -8.84 16.74 -2.42
N LYS A 755 -8.56 16.18 -3.59
CA LYS A 755 -7.93 14.85 -3.72
C LYS A 755 -6.60 14.80 -2.95
N GLU A 756 -5.78 15.86 -3.05
CA GLU A 756 -4.55 15.99 -2.31
C GLU A 756 -4.65 17.16 -1.32
N ILE A 757 -4.47 16.89 -0.04
CA ILE A 757 -4.67 17.85 1.04
C ILE A 757 -3.69 19.03 0.99
N THR A 758 -2.49 18.81 0.48
CA THR A 758 -1.40 19.79 0.42
C THR A 758 -1.39 20.64 -0.83
N ASP A 759 -2.10 20.21 -1.88
CA ASP A 759 -2.15 20.92 -3.16
C ASP A 759 -3.47 21.70 -3.34
N LEU A 760 -3.37 23.02 -3.41
CA LEU A 760 -4.54 23.91 -3.55
C LEU A 760 -5.16 23.90 -4.95
N VAL A 761 -4.48 23.35 -5.95
CA VAL A 761 -4.99 23.20 -7.31
C VAL A 761 -5.47 21.77 -7.65
N SER A 762 -5.27 20.85 -6.71
CA SER A 762 -5.77 19.49 -6.81
C SER A 762 -7.29 19.45 -7.07
N PRO A 763 -7.80 18.51 -7.87
CA PRO A 763 -9.22 18.34 -8.12
C PRO A 763 -10.06 18.23 -6.84
N ILE A 764 -11.27 18.76 -6.88
CA ILE A 764 -12.27 18.53 -5.83
C ILE A 764 -13.04 17.26 -6.20
N VAL A 765 -13.08 16.33 -5.28
CA VAL A 765 -13.73 15.04 -5.43
C VAL A 765 -14.78 14.82 -4.32
N ALA A 766 -15.72 13.93 -4.55
CA ALA A 766 -16.72 13.50 -3.56
C ALA A 766 -16.54 12.02 -3.18
N GLU A 767 -15.61 11.35 -3.85
CA GLU A 767 -15.29 9.95 -3.65
C GLU A 767 -13.78 9.75 -3.65
N GLN A 768 -13.31 8.77 -2.89
CA GLN A 768 -11.90 8.38 -2.82
C GLN A 768 -11.79 6.87 -2.87
N THR A 769 -11.25 6.36 -3.97
CA THR A 769 -10.87 4.95 -4.04
C THR A 769 -9.66 4.68 -3.17
N ILE A 770 -9.67 3.58 -2.45
CA ILE A 770 -8.60 3.14 -1.57
C ILE A 770 -8.42 1.64 -1.69
N GLY A 771 -7.18 1.21 -1.79
CA GLY A 771 -6.77 -0.18 -1.68
C GLY A 771 -5.94 -0.41 -0.42
N ILE A 772 -5.69 -1.66 -0.10
CA ILE A 772 -4.94 -2.04 1.10
C ILE A 772 -3.59 -1.32 1.14
N SER A 773 -3.20 -0.84 2.32
CA SER A 773 -2.01 -0.04 2.62
C SER A 773 -2.03 1.41 2.14
N GLU A 774 -2.94 1.79 1.27
CA GLU A 774 -3.09 3.20 0.93
C GLU A 774 -3.65 3.98 2.12
N ALA A 775 -3.25 5.24 2.21
CA ALA A 775 -3.70 6.15 3.25
C ALA A 775 -4.04 7.53 2.67
N PHE A 776 -5.26 7.97 2.86
CA PHE A 776 -5.73 9.25 2.36
C PHE A 776 -6.11 10.20 3.50
N ASN A 777 -5.89 11.49 3.25
CA ASN A 777 -6.14 12.55 4.22
C ASN A 777 -7.25 13.45 3.68
N ILE A 778 -8.48 13.18 4.08
CA ILE A 778 -9.67 13.86 3.61
C ILE A 778 -9.93 15.05 4.52
N ARG A 779 -9.73 16.26 4.00
CA ARG A 779 -9.93 17.50 4.74
C ARG A 779 -11.21 18.19 4.31
N ILE A 780 -12.08 18.49 5.28
CA ILE A 780 -13.33 19.18 5.09
C ILE A 780 -13.29 20.49 5.92
N ASP A 781 -13.12 21.60 5.21
CA ASP A 781 -13.07 22.96 5.78
C ASP A 781 -14.36 23.73 5.54
N GLU A 782 -15.24 23.25 4.67
CA GLU A 782 -16.44 23.92 4.27
C GLU A 782 -17.50 23.90 5.39
N TYR A 783 -18.35 24.92 5.41
CA TYR A 783 -19.46 24.98 6.32
C TYR A 783 -20.48 23.90 5.94
N TYR A 784 -20.84 23.06 6.91
CA TYR A 784 -21.87 22.06 6.81
C TYR A 784 -22.95 22.29 7.88
N CYS A 785 -24.20 21.93 7.55
CA CYS A 785 -25.33 22.08 8.45
C CYS A 785 -25.32 21.03 9.57
N GLU A 786 -26.10 21.29 10.63
CA GLU A 786 -26.35 20.26 11.63
C GLU A 786 -27.16 19.11 11.04
N GLY A 787 -26.84 17.88 11.43
CA GLY A 787 -27.53 16.66 11.01
C GLY A 787 -26.61 15.45 11.03
N ASP A 788 -27.15 14.31 10.64
CA ASP A 788 -26.41 13.08 10.43
C ASP A 788 -26.12 12.94 8.92
N TYR A 789 -24.85 12.75 8.60
CA TYR A 789 -24.37 12.53 7.25
C TYR A 789 -23.97 11.06 7.13
N LEU A 790 -24.47 10.40 6.10
CA LEU A 790 -24.07 9.03 5.81
C LEU A 790 -22.70 9.04 5.14
N TYR A 791 -21.78 8.24 5.66
CA TYR A 791 -20.58 7.83 4.95
C TYR A 791 -20.63 6.33 4.72
N TYR A 792 -20.06 5.87 3.63
CA TYR A 792 -20.02 4.47 3.25
C TYR A 792 -18.89 4.22 2.26
N PHE A 793 -18.61 2.95 2.04
CA PHE A 793 -17.64 2.50 1.07
C PHE A 793 -18.36 1.78 -0.07
N GLY A 794 -17.74 1.84 -1.25
CA GLY A 794 -17.98 0.96 -2.35
C GLY A 794 -19.19 1.16 -3.20
N GLY A 795 -19.41 0.16 -3.98
CA GLY A 795 -20.54 0.01 -4.85
C GLY A 795 -21.84 -0.32 -4.11
N ILE A 796 -22.91 -0.49 -4.86
CA ILE A 796 -24.20 -0.94 -4.32
C ILE A 796 -24.07 -2.34 -3.70
N ASP A 797 -23.14 -3.14 -4.18
CA ASP A 797 -22.88 -4.48 -3.65
C ASP A 797 -22.25 -4.42 -2.27
N ASP A 798 -21.30 -3.55 -2.02
CA ASP A 798 -20.78 -3.26 -0.68
C ASP A 798 -21.85 -2.68 0.26
N VAL A 799 -22.83 -1.95 -0.28
CA VAL A 799 -23.94 -1.38 0.47
C VAL A 799 -25.13 -2.36 0.56
N TRP A 800 -25.26 -3.29 -0.36
CA TRP A 800 -26.48 -4.10 -0.45
C TRP A 800 -26.29 -5.41 -1.22
N LEU A 801 -26.05 -6.51 -0.56
CA LEU A 801 -26.13 -7.80 -1.23
C LEU A 801 -27.49 -8.48 -1.05
N VAL A 802 -28.14 -8.70 -2.19
CA VAL A 802 -29.54 -9.13 -2.31
C VAL A 802 -29.75 -10.61 -1.99
N TYR A 803 -28.73 -11.44 -1.97
CA TYR A 803 -28.83 -12.87 -1.72
C TYR A 803 -28.05 -13.33 -0.48
N GLY A 804 -28.42 -12.78 0.67
CA GLY A 804 -28.32 -13.52 1.94
C GLY A 804 -26.99 -13.57 2.63
N GLU A 805 -25.85 -13.19 2.09
CA GLU A 805 -24.56 -13.53 2.69
C GLU A 805 -23.49 -12.43 2.74
N SER A 806 -23.68 -11.26 2.19
CA SER A 806 -22.69 -10.20 2.31
C SER A 806 -23.11 -9.02 3.14
N TYR A 807 -22.16 -8.32 3.70
CA TYR A 807 -22.31 -7.47 4.86
C TYR A 807 -21.58 -6.15 4.74
N GLU A 808 -22.21 -5.10 5.19
CA GLU A 808 -21.85 -3.76 4.86
C GLU A 808 -21.66 -2.77 5.96
N LEU A 809 -20.93 -1.74 5.59
CA LEU A 809 -20.51 -0.59 6.33
C LEU A 809 -21.56 0.52 6.33
N ILE A 810 -22.27 0.71 7.43
CA ILE A 810 -23.03 1.93 7.66
C ILE A 810 -22.40 2.72 8.78
N ALA A 811 -22.14 3.97 8.53
CA ALA A 811 -21.69 4.87 9.56
C ALA A 811 -22.24 6.29 9.34
N ALA A 812 -22.17 7.11 10.36
CA ALA A 812 -22.68 8.45 10.31
C ALA A 812 -21.69 9.47 10.88
N VAL A 813 -21.55 10.59 10.20
CA VAL A 813 -20.96 11.79 10.79
C VAL A 813 -22.06 12.53 11.53
N ARG A 814 -21.96 12.64 12.84
CA ARG A 814 -22.96 13.31 13.67
C ARG A 814 -22.49 14.69 14.10
N ASN A 815 -23.27 15.70 13.73
CA ASN A 815 -23.11 17.05 14.25
C ASN A 815 -23.84 17.19 15.59
N ILE A 816 -23.14 17.45 16.69
CA ILE A 816 -23.73 17.61 17.99
C ILE A 816 -24.13 19.08 18.14
N PHE A 817 -25.44 19.34 18.10
CA PHE A 817 -26.01 20.58 18.57
C PHE A 817 -26.65 20.35 19.95
N PHE A 818 -26.52 21.31 20.86
CA PHE A 818 -27.21 21.23 22.17
C PHE A 818 -28.71 21.07 21.95
N ARG A 819 -29.27 19.92 22.26
CA ARG A 819 -30.69 19.69 22.23
C ARG A 819 -31.30 20.39 23.45
N PHE A 820 -31.81 21.62 23.30
CA PHE A 820 -32.69 22.24 24.27
C PHE A 820 -34.06 21.59 24.18
N VAL A 821 -34.38 20.71 25.13
CA VAL A 821 -35.75 20.23 25.30
C VAL A 821 -36.50 21.24 26.16
N ILE A 822 -37.25 22.13 25.51
CA ILE A 822 -38.16 22.99 26.21
C ILE A 822 -39.43 22.17 26.54
N ARG A 823 -39.53 21.62 27.75
CA ARG A 823 -40.82 21.19 28.30
C ARG A 823 -41.50 22.41 28.84
N THR A 824 -42.58 22.85 28.20
CA THR A 824 -43.49 23.85 28.70
C THR A 824 -44.38 23.23 29.79
N SER A 825 -43.91 23.27 31.02
CA SER A 825 -44.79 23.34 32.19
C SER A 825 -44.01 23.91 33.37
N ARG A 826 -44.36 25.11 33.72
CA ARG A 826 -44.12 25.86 34.97
C ARG A 826 -42.83 25.58 35.75
N CYS A 827 -41.94 26.58 35.71
CA CYS A 827 -41.02 27.02 36.75
C CYS A 827 -39.77 26.22 37.11
N ARG A 828 -38.71 27.02 37.11
CA ARG A 828 -37.38 26.83 37.67
C ARG A 828 -36.36 26.12 36.76
N PHE A 829 -35.62 26.91 36.05
CA PHE A 829 -34.33 26.55 35.50
C PHE A 829 -33.37 26.22 36.64
N ARG A 830 -33.01 24.96 36.80
CA ARG A 830 -31.86 24.55 37.59
C ARG A 830 -30.80 24.11 36.63
N PHE A 831 -29.85 24.99 36.40
CA PHE A 831 -28.62 24.62 35.64
C PHE A 831 -27.87 23.60 36.48
N VAL A 832 -27.81 22.36 36.04
CA VAL A 832 -26.88 21.39 36.57
C VAL A 832 -25.65 21.49 35.70
N LEU A 833 -24.83 22.52 35.92
CA LEU A 833 -23.46 22.61 35.41
C LEU A 833 -22.56 21.81 36.35
N ARG A 834 -22.35 20.56 36.06
CA ARG A 834 -21.22 19.83 36.64
C ARG A 834 -20.10 19.73 35.62
N ARG A 835 -19.10 20.59 35.81
CA ARG A 835 -17.69 20.47 35.38
C ARG A 835 -17.23 20.83 33.96
N GLU A 836 -17.85 21.73 33.23
CA GLU A 836 -17.24 22.27 32.02
C GLU A 836 -17.34 23.82 31.88
N GLN A 837 -17.28 24.52 32.98
CA GLN A 837 -17.53 25.98 33.01
C GLN A 837 -16.50 26.86 32.28
N LYS A 838 -15.33 26.40 31.94
CA LYS A 838 -14.31 27.25 31.30
C LYS A 838 -14.43 27.36 29.77
N TYR A 839 -14.97 26.35 29.12
CA TYR A 839 -15.08 26.34 27.65
C TYR A 839 -16.40 26.95 27.13
N ALA A 840 -17.48 26.73 27.86
CA ALA A 840 -18.78 27.32 27.50
C ALA A 840 -18.77 28.85 27.53
N ASN A 841 -18.04 29.45 28.47
CA ASN A 841 -17.97 30.92 28.59
C ASN A 841 -17.15 31.60 27.48
N LEU A 842 -16.12 30.89 26.94
CA LEU A 842 -15.34 31.45 25.82
C LEU A 842 -16.12 31.42 24.51
N LYS A 843 -16.86 30.34 24.27
CA LYS A 843 -17.69 30.20 23.05
C LYS A 843 -18.93 31.11 23.07
N LEU A 844 -19.51 31.39 24.22
CA LEU A 844 -20.59 32.37 24.32
C LEU A 844 -20.13 33.82 24.04
N LEU A 845 -18.89 34.15 24.38
CA LEU A 845 -18.30 35.46 24.07
C LEU A 845 -17.95 35.59 22.56
N GLN A 846 -17.43 34.51 21.94
CA GLN A 846 -17.23 34.50 20.51
C GLN A 846 -18.56 34.51 19.74
N PHE A 847 -19.55 33.80 20.18
CA PHE A 847 -20.88 33.81 19.58
C PHE A 847 -21.54 35.18 19.63
N LYS A 848 -21.39 35.96 20.76
CA LYS A 848 -21.85 37.34 20.83
C LYS A 848 -21.08 38.29 19.91
N GLN A 849 -19.78 38.09 19.74
CA GLN A 849 -18.99 38.91 18.80
C GLN A 849 -19.31 38.59 17.34
N ILE A 850 -19.52 37.32 17.01
CA ILE A 850 -19.88 36.93 15.64
C ILE A 850 -21.31 37.40 15.30
N LEU A 851 -22.25 37.33 16.24
CA LEU A 851 -23.61 37.89 16.01
C LEU A 851 -23.60 39.42 15.78
N HIS A 852 -22.67 40.13 16.39
CA HIS A 852 -22.57 41.60 16.20
C HIS A 852 -21.89 42.01 14.88
N ILE A 853 -21.08 41.10 14.28
CA ILE A 853 -20.35 41.37 13.02
C ILE A 853 -21.13 40.84 11.79
N THR A 854 -21.93 39.79 11.94
CA THR A 854 -22.58 39.08 10.81
C THR A 854 -23.94 39.64 10.39
N VAL A 855 -24.52 40.53 11.17
CA VAL A 855 -25.83 41.15 10.85
C VAL A 855 -25.73 42.15 9.67
N THR A 856 -24.51 42.47 9.20
CA THR A 856 -24.34 43.49 8.18
C THR A 856 -24.17 42.97 6.75
N ALA A 857 -24.03 41.68 6.48
CA ALA A 857 -23.83 41.21 5.10
C ALA A 857 -23.97 39.68 4.84
N ILE A 858 -25.11 39.02 5.05
CA ILE A 858 -25.36 37.68 4.43
C ILE A 858 -26.85 37.43 4.32
N MET A 859 -27.31 36.96 3.14
CA MET A 859 -28.67 36.43 2.92
C MET A 859 -28.83 35.11 3.65
N ILE A 860 -29.70 35.03 4.61
CA ILE A 860 -29.99 33.85 5.45
C ILE A 860 -31.11 33.01 4.78
N PRO A 861 -30.98 31.67 4.65
CA PRO A 861 -32.05 30.82 4.15
C PRO A 861 -33.33 30.90 5.01
N ARG A 862 -34.50 30.77 4.40
CA ARG A 862 -35.84 30.92 5.02
C ARG A 862 -36.04 30.19 6.35
N ALA A 863 -35.36 29.08 6.59
CA ALA A 863 -35.49 28.28 7.82
C ALA A 863 -34.86 28.97 9.05
N CYS A 864 -33.82 29.77 8.87
CA CYS A 864 -33.20 30.51 9.97
C CYS A 864 -33.99 31.80 10.32
N PHE A 865 -34.78 32.30 9.39
CA PHE A 865 -35.58 33.51 9.59
C PHE A 865 -36.72 33.32 10.61
N SER A 866 -37.33 32.15 10.64
CA SER A 866 -38.42 31.83 11.61
C SER A 866 -37.87 31.70 13.03
N PHE A 867 -36.64 31.28 13.21
CA PHE A 867 -35.98 31.14 14.51
C PHE A 867 -35.61 32.50 15.12
N LEU A 868 -35.06 33.39 14.31
CA LEU A 868 -34.76 34.75 14.73
C LEU A 868 -36.03 35.55 15.09
N TRP A 869 -37.10 35.34 14.34
CA TRP A 869 -38.40 35.99 14.62
C TRP A 869 -39.04 35.49 15.90
N SER A 870 -38.92 34.21 16.25
CA SER A 870 -39.38 33.67 17.49
C SER A 870 -38.59 34.16 18.73
N MET A 871 -37.26 34.35 18.57
CA MET A 871 -36.43 34.92 19.64
C MET A 871 -36.72 36.39 19.90
N GLN A 872 -37.02 37.17 18.86
CA GLN A 872 -37.37 38.60 19.00
C GLN A 872 -38.72 38.79 19.74
N ARG A 873 -39.67 37.88 19.54
CA ARG A 873 -40.94 37.88 20.35
C ARG A 873 -40.74 37.55 21.81
N MET A 874 -39.72 36.77 22.15
CA MET A 874 -39.43 36.39 23.53
C MET A 874 -38.65 37.46 24.32
N SER A 875 -38.00 38.42 23.65
CA SER A 875 -37.16 39.45 24.32
C SER A 875 -37.86 40.76 24.60
N GLY A 876 -39.07 40.96 24.12
CA GLY A 876 -39.89 42.14 24.44
C GLY A 876 -39.33 43.47 23.90
N ALA A 877 -38.47 43.42 22.93
CA ALA A 877 -37.90 44.64 22.32
C ALA A 877 -38.57 44.90 20.97
N GLU A 878 -39.57 45.76 20.97
CA GLU A 878 -40.10 46.39 19.77
C GLU A 878 -39.19 47.58 19.37
N GLU A 879 -38.35 47.44 18.39
CA GLU A 879 -37.86 48.58 17.65
C GLU A 879 -37.89 48.28 16.13
N LYS A 880 -38.46 49.25 15.43
CA LYS A 880 -38.84 49.21 14.02
C LYS A 880 -37.61 48.98 13.14
N ILE A 881 -37.56 47.91 12.38
CA ILE A 881 -36.67 47.72 11.26
C ILE A 881 -37.41 48.19 9.99
N ARG A 882 -36.94 49.29 9.35
CA ARG A 882 -37.30 49.72 8.00
C ARG A 882 -36.43 48.94 7.00
N TYR A 883 -37.07 48.37 6.03
CA TYR A 883 -36.42 47.70 4.90
C TYR A 883 -35.63 48.70 4.01
N LEU A 884 -34.43 48.32 3.66
CA LEU A 884 -33.82 48.56 2.38
C LEU A 884 -33.40 47.21 1.80
#